data_fa96edd7c10724c026acfc4b799ec776
#
_entry.id   fa96edd7c10724c026acfc4b799ec776
#
_cell.length_a   1.000
_cell.length_b   1.000
_cell.length_c   1.000
_cell.angle_alpha   90.00
_cell.angle_beta   90.00
_cell.angle_gamma   90.00
#
_symmetry.space_group_name_H-M   'P 1'
#
loop_
_entity.id
_entity.type
_entity.pdbx_description
1 polymer ?
#
loop_
_entity_poly.entity_id
_entity_poly.type
_entity_poly.pdbx_seq_one_letter_code
_entity_poly.pdbx_strand_id
1 'polypeptide(L)'
;MFPLHCHGTFARRFKPFGQTIFMRHYLLLIALIFSSLTQAQKLTGTIIDGEYNEPLAFANVVVKGTSQGTTSDFEGKYTLDVPEGTYTLQFFYLGYETKEISGVVMTAGKLTEIDVVLLPTSNQLDEVVVVTSARQNSETAILNVQKRSVNLMDGLSAQSIKKVGDSDLAGAIKRVPGVSIQGGKYVYVRGLGDRYSKTLLNGLEVPGLDPDKNTLQMDIFPTNLIENILVSKSASADLPADFSGGVVDIVTKDFSAVPEYTINASVNYNPSMHFNPNYIRDRRSNTDYLGFDDGYRDLPLDPQTNIPNAIKNNPESALLPGLTRSFTQRMGAKDVSNQMNFSLGGTASNQYNLENGHSIGFIASLGYKYETTFYEDFFNGSAINQFQKLEPFFSQQGKAGTENVLMSGLAGISYKTQRSKYKLNALYLQNGESNAIQADYEDFIENPYLGTGELLTYTERNITSIPLSGKHSIGDKGDQLEWKVSYTMATVADKDFRRTVFQTDENKSYFSLSSNTTNFPTRFWRNLDENVLTGRIDYTKDWKLGSKEHKTKLGIGYTDKSRDFNTFNYTIGFKGDANRFGGDANQILGTNNVWTPATDQGSYVVGNYQISNQYQSTSANKSAYLSDEIRFSALFKAVLGVRFESFALQYTGQNLVGDVYNNATFIDKKDFFPSANLIYSPQEDQNIRLSYAKTTARPSFKEASAITLYDPITERFFLGNPDLKPSYIDNMDVRFEQYGESGNFFAVSAFAKLFKDPIEINAVNLNEPNQLIGRNNKDASVLGAEFEVRNNIIQTELFTLNLNTNISIIRATQKMSDAEYQGRVIVAEGREVSDTRVLQGQSPYMINSGLSFQHKKSSLEGGLFYNVQGKTLEVVGIGIVPDVYTEPFHSLNLSVQKGFGKDQNQTLKLTVDNLLSDTRESFYTFFDEPQLHFSRFKPGTSFNLAYNIKF
;
A
#
# COMPACT_ATOMS: atom_id res chain seq x y z
N MET A 1 -35.50 -43.07 -34.96
CA MET A 1 -36.22 -43.50 -36.20
C MET A 1 -35.37 -43.06 -37.36
N PHE A 2 -34.88 -44.04 -38.07
CA PHE A 2 -34.25 -44.02 -39.41
C PHE A 2 -35.20 -43.49 -40.48
N PRO A 3 -34.86 -43.33 -41.74
CA PRO A 3 -33.62 -43.50 -42.47
C PRO A 3 -33.37 -42.47 -43.67
N LEU A 4 -32.15 -42.41 -44.22
CA LEU A 4 -31.62 -43.00 -45.46
C LEU A 4 -31.84 -42.29 -46.80
N HIS A 5 -30.74 -42.21 -47.52
CA HIS A 5 -30.45 -42.57 -48.97
C HIS A 5 -30.61 -41.39 -49.93
N CYS A 6 -29.87 -41.33 -51.09
CA CYS A 6 -28.82 -42.11 -51.76
C CYS A 6 -28.27 -41.31 -52.93
N HIS A 7 -27.05 -41.62 -53.35
CA HIS A 7 -26.50 -41.89 -54.71
C HIS A 7 -26.55 -40.78 -55.78
N GLY A 8 -25.69 -40.63 -56.66
CA GLY A 8 -24.60 -41.39 -57.34
C GLY A 8 -23.93 -40.53 -58.40
N THR A 9 -22.79 -40.79 -58.70
CA THR A 9 -21.95 -41.64 -59.58
C THR A 9 -21.66 -41.06 -60.98
N PHE A 10 -20.39 -41.38 -61.40
CA PHE A 10 -19.81 -41.57 -62.74
C PHE A 10 -19.40 -40.33 -63.56
N ALA A 11 -18.30 -40.29 -64.32
CA ALA A 11 -17.15 -41.15 -64.57
C ALA A 11 -16.06 -40.48 -65.41
N ARG A 12 -14.83 -40.89 -65.22
CA ARG A 12 -13.72 -41.14 -66.14
C ARG A 12 -13.46 -40.22 -67.36
N ARG A 13 -12.20 -39.78 -67.54
CA ARG A 13 -11.23 -40.38 -68.48
C ARG A 13 -9.84 -39.71 -68.53
N PHE A 14 -8.79 -40.49 -68.25
CA PHE A 14 -7.48 -40.71 -68.92
C PHE A 14 -6.72 -39.53 -69.59
N LYS A 15 -5.50 -39.30 -69.05
CA LYS A 15 -4.10 -39.21 -69.50
C LYS A 15 -3.78 -38.84 -70.97
N PRO A 16 -2.59 -38.17 -71.30
CA PRO A 16 -1.27 -38.73 -70.95
C PRO A 16 -0.11 -37.75 -70.62
N PHE A 17 0.82 -38.30 -69.80
CA PHE A 17 2.28 -38.32 -69.87
C PHE A 17 3.09 -37.15 -70.42
N GLY A 18 4.05 -36.68 -69.54
CA GLY A 18 5.42 -36.64 -70.02
C GLY A 18 6.14 -35.28 -69.98
N GLN A 19 7.21 -35.19 -69.24
CA GLN A 19 8.31 -34.25 -69.40
C GLN A 19 8.28 -32.86 -68.73
N THR A 20 7.89 -32.72 -67.50
CA THR A 20 8.16 -31.47 -66.79
C THR A 20 8.72 -31.67 -65.36
N ILE A 21 9.03 -32.91 -64.93
CA ILE A 21 9.45 -33.18 -63.52
C ILE A 21 10.96 -33.02 -63.35
N PHE A 22 11.80 -33.19 -64.34
CA PHE A 22 13.25 -33.15 -64.23
C PHE A 22 13.80 -31.73 -64.18
N MET A 23 13.21 -30.75 -64.80
CA MET A 23 13.66 -29.34 -64.83
C MET A 23 13.32 -28.60 -63.55
N ARG A 24 12.27 -28.97 -62.83
CA ARG A 24 11.86 -28.37 -61.60
C ARG A 24 12.75 -28.77 -60.40
N HIS A 25 13.33 -29.92 -60.39
CA HIS A 25 14.27 -30.39 -59.38
C HIS A 25 15.66 -29.78 -59.53
N TYR A 26 16.10 -29.56 -60.78
CA TYR A 26 17.40 -28.85 -61.03
C TYR A 26 17.34 -27.36 -60.65
N LEU A 27 16.21 -26.71 -60.90
CA LEU A 27 16.02 -25.31 -60.48
C LEU A 27 15.91 -25.16 -58.93
N LEU A 28 15.32 -26.12 -58.26
CA LEU A 28 15.27 -26.16 -56.79
C LEU A 28 16.67 -26.48 -56.20
N LEU A 29 17.45 -27.34 -56.85
CA LEU A 29 18.81 -27.64 -56.41
C LEU A 29 19.79 -26.48 -56.66
N ILE A 30 19.64 -25.76 -57.74
CA ILE A 30 20.39 -24.52 -58.02
C ILE A 30 19.94 -23.37 -57.07
N ALA A 31 18.68 -23.26 -56.76
CA ALA A 31 18.17 -22.29 -55.76
C ALA A 31 18.66 -22.63 -54.33
N LEU A 32 18.79 -23.93 -53.99
CA LEU A 32 19.36 -24.39 -52.70
C LEU A 32 20.89 -24.21 -52.66
N ILE A 33 21.59 -24.31 -53.75
CA ILE A 33 23.03 -24.04 -53.80
C ILE A 33 23.32 -22.52 -53.77
N PHE A 34 22.46 -21.69 -54.35
CA PHE A 34 22.58 -20.22 -54.24
C PHE A 34 22.15 -19.64 -52.90
N SER A 35 21.29 -20.35 -52.15
CA SER A 35 20.92 -19.93 -50.79
C SER A 35 21.97 -20.22 -49.72
N SER A 36 23.03 -20.95 -50.05
CA SER A 36 24.10 -21.29 -49.11
C SER A 36 25.33 -20.37 -49.19
N LEU A 37 25.29 -19.25 -49.92
CA LEU A 37 26.44 -18.36 -50.11
C LEU A 37 26.28 -16.94 -49.54
N THR A 38 25.24 -16.65 -48.78
CA THR A 38 25.18 -15.41 -48.02
C THR A 38 25.37 -15.70 -46.52
N GLN A 39 26.61 -15.93 -46.11
CA GLN A 39 26.98 -15.75 -44.69
C GLN A 39 26.93 -14.27 -44.40
N ALA A 40 25.82 -13.79 -43.86
CA ALA A 40 25.77 -12.46 -43.24
C ALA A 40 26.66 -12.48 -42.01
N GLN A 41 27.61 -11.55 -41.94
CA GLN A 41 28.48 -11.36 -40.77
C GLN A 41 27.71 -10.57 -39.71
N LYS A 42 27.92 -10.95 -38.46
CA LYS A 42 27.23 -10.32 -37.33
C LYS A 42 28.14 -9.29 -36.67
N LEU A 43 27.66 -8.08 -36.64
CA LEU A 43 28.13 -7.03 -35.76
C LEU A 43 27.28 -7.05 -34.49
N THR A 44 27.89 -7.10 -33.32
CA THR A 44 27.21 -7.06 -32.03
C THR A 44 27.89 -6.12 -31.07
N GLY A 45 27.26 -5.77 -29.98
CA GLY A 45 27.85 -4.94 -28.94
C GLY A 45 26.76 -4.43 -27.98
N THR A 46 27.18 -3.67 -26.99
CA THR A 46 26.29 -3.09 -25.98
C THR A 46 26.36 -1.56 -26.05
N ILE A 47 25.21 -0.90 -26.01
CA ILE A 47 25.13 0.56 -25.92
C ILE A 47 24.79 0.93 -24.50
N ILE A 48 25.63 1.76 -23.88
CA ILE A 48 25.57 2.13 -22.50
C ILE A 48 25.38 3.65 -22.39
N ASP A 49 24.54 4.08 -21.48
CA ASP A 49 24.44 5.46 -21.03
C ASP A 49 25.72 5.89 -20.31
N GLY A 50 26.41 6.87 -20.81
CA GLY A 50 27.65 7.38 -20.21
C GLY A 50 27.39 8.20 -18.92
N GLU A 51 26.14 8.56 -18.67
CA GLU A 51 25.76 9.28 -17.46
C GLU A 51 25.36 8.33 -16.32
N TYR A 52 24.59 7.29 -16.62
CA TYR A 52 24.09 6.36 -15.61
C TYR A 52 24.81 5.03 -15.58
N ASN A 53 25.66 4.77 -16.56
CA ASN A 53 26.35 3.49 -16.79
C ASN A 53 25.33 2.31 -16.87
N GLU A 54 24.16 2.61 -17.43
CA GLU A 54 23.08 1.65 -17.64
C GLU A 54 22.93 1.35 -19.13
N PRO A 55 22.51 0.14 -19.52
CA PRO A 55 22.27 -0.19 -20.91
C PRO A 55 21.19 0.71 -21.52
N LEU A 56 21.46 1.28 -22.69
CA LEU A 56 20.48 2.06 -23.46
C LEU A 56 19.64 1.14 -24.32
N ALA A 57 18.39 0.92 -23.94
CA ALA A 57 17.45 0.18 -24.73
C ALA A 57 16.92 1.01 -25.91
N PHE A 58 16.79 0.36 -27.09
CA PHE A 58 16.28 0.98 -28.33
C PHE A 58 17.11 2.14 -28.88
N ALA A 59 18.36 2.18 -28.53
CA ALA A 59 19.29 3.07 -29.21
C ALA A 59 19.53 2.56 -30.64
N ASN A 60 19.53 3.49 -31.59
CA ASN A 60 19.66 3.17 -33.00
C ASN A 60 21.14 2.94 -33.39
N VAL A 61 21.37 1.91 -34.17
CA VAL A 61 22.66 1.60 -34.81
C VAL A 61 22.42 1.56 -36.32
N VAL A 62 23.04 2.46 -37.04
CA VAL A 62 22.85 2.57 -38.50
C VAL A 62 24.20 2.58 -39.21
N VAL A 63 24.31 1.89 -40.31
CA VAL A 63 25.43 2.01 -41.22
C VAL A 63 25.32 3.31 -41.98
N LYS A 64 26.25 4.26 -41.73
CA LYS A 64 26.19 5.62 -42.31
C LYS A 64 26.15 5.58 -43.84
N GLY A 65 25.13 6.26 -44.39
CA GLY A 65 24.92 6.34 -45.84
C GLY A 65 24.12 5.20 -46.43
N THR A 66 23.55 4.31 -45.61
CA THR A 66 22.68 3.20 -46.06
C THR A 66 21.38 3.21 -45.28
N SER A 67 20.41 2.38 -45.69
CA SER A 67 19.19 2.11 -44.93
C SER A 67 19.32 0.93 -43.96
N GLN A 68 20.53 0.32 -43.85
CA GLN A 68 20.77 -0.80 -42.93
C GLN A 68 20.98 -0.32 -41.52
N GLY A 69 20.19 -0.79 -40.58
CA GLY A 69 20.30 -0.46 -39.19
C GLY A 69 19.52 -1.43 -38.30
N THR A 70 19.78 -1.35 -37.04
CA THR A 70 19.10 -2.09 -35.96
C THR A 70 18.91 -1.20 -34.77
N THR A 71 18.17 -1.68 -33.77
CA THR A 71 18.09 -1.03 -32.47
C THR A 71 18.65 -1.95 -31.40
N SER A 72 19.18 -1.40 -30.33
CA SER A 72 19.57 -2.18 -29.17
C SER A 72 18.31 -2.77 -28.49
N ASP A 73 18.48 -3.94 -27.92
CA ASP A 73 17.47 -4.57 -27.08
C ASP A 73 17.35 -3.89 -25.71
N PHE A 74 16.53 -4.44 -24.82
CA PHE A 74 16.35 -3.92 -23.45
C PHE A 74 17.62 -3.95 -22.58
N GLU A 75 18.59 -4.77 -22.93
CA GLU A 75 19.89 -4.90 -22.28
C GLU A 75 20.96 -4.01 -22.94
N GLY A 76 20.53 -3.13 -23.84
CA GLY A 76 21.44 -2.28 -24.62
C GLY A 76 22.20 -3.04 -25.69
N LYS A 77 22.01 -4.36 -25.85
CA LYS A 77 22.71 -5.16 -26.86
C LYS A 77 22.08 -4.97 -28.23
N TYR A 78 22.90 -4.89 -29.22
CA TYR A 78 22.47 -4.82 -30.62
C TYR A 78 23.15 -5.89 -31.45
N THR A 79 22.47 -6.32 -32.47
CA THR A 79 23.01 -7.23 -33.52
C THR A 79 22.59 -6.69 -34.88
N LEU A 80 23.55 -6.52 -35.75
CA LEU A 80 23.32 -6.04 -37.12
C LEU A 80 24.06 -6.94 -38.10
N ASP A 81 23.35 -7.44 -39.08
CA ASP A 81 23.90 -8.26 -40.16
C ASP A 81 24.36 -7.31 -41.28
N VAL A 82 25.67 -7.24 -41.50
CA VAL A 82 26.29 -6.35 -42.49
C VAL A 82 27.20 -7.16 -43.40
N PRO A 83 27.19 -6.99 -44.73
CA PRO A 83 28.11 -7.67 -45.64
C PRO A 83 29.59 -7.37 -45.33
N GLU A 84 30.50 -8.11 -45.91
CA GLU A 84 31.95 -7.84 -45.79
C GLU A 84 32.29 -6.47 -46.36
N GLY A 85 33.05 -5.70 -45.55
CA GLY A 85 33.44 -4.35 -45.96
C GLY A 85 33.92 -3.50 -44.80
N THR A 86 34.31 -2.26 -45.09
CA THR A 86 34.66 -1.29 -44.06
C THR A 86 33.58 -0.21 -43.98
N TYR A 87 33.04 -0.04 -42.78
CA TYR A 87 31.88 0.80 -42.56
C TYR A 87 32.14 1.88 -41.50
N THR A 88 31.30 2.92 -41.57
CA THR A 88 31.14 3.87 -40.49
C THR A 88 29.79 3.62 -39.87
N LEU A 89 29.78 3.35 -38.57
CA LEU A 89 28.56 3.13 -37.80
C LEU A 89 28.17 4.43 -37.10
N GLN A 90 26.90 4.74 -37.11
CA GLN A 90 26.27 5.79 -36.33
C GLN A 90 25.42 5.18 -35.22
N PHE A 91 25.68 5.59 -33.99
CA PHE A 91 24.95 5.25 -32.80
C PHE A 91 24.24 6.50 -32.31
N PHE A 92 22.96 6.49 -32.25
CA PHE A 92 22.18 7.62 -31.79
C PHE A 92 20.97 7.20 -30.99
N TYR A 93 20.68 7.99 -29.99
CA TYR A 93 19.52 7.84 -29.13
C TYR A 93 18.96 9.22 -28.82
N LEU A 94 17.65 9.33 -28.69
CA LEU A 94 17.01 10.61 -28.45
C LEU A 94 17.48 11.21 -27.11
N GLY A 95 18.08 12.41 -27.17
CA GLY A 95 18.68 13.07 -26.00
C GLY A 95 20.15 12.77 -25.75
N TYR A 96 20.85 12.06 -26.67
CA TYR A 96 22.25 11.73 -26.58
C TYR A 96 23.02 12.25 -27.78
N GLU A 97 24.30 12.52 -27.60
CA GLU A 97 25.19 12.87 -28.71
C GLU A 97 25.32 11.68 -29.65
N THR A 98 25.14 11.94 -30.93
CA THR A 98 25.35 10.92 -31.98
C THR A 98 26.85 10.55 -32.02
N LYS A 99 27.15 9.28 -31.79
CA LYS A 99 28.51 8.78 -31.85
C LYS A 99 28.75 8.06 -33.16
N GLU A 100 29.81 8.45 -33.86
CA GLU A 100 30.26 7.80 -35.09
C GLU A 100 31.54 7.00 -34.84
N ILE A 101 31.56 5.76 -35.29
CA ILE A 101 32.72 4.90 -35.28
C ILE A 101 33.08 4.54 -36.72
N SER A 102 34.17 5.11 -37.22
CA SER A 102 34.62 4.88 -38.58
C SER A 102 35.66 3.76 -38.65
N GLY A 103 35.77 3.14 -39.83
CA GLY A 103 36.80 2.13 -40.07
C GLY A 103 36.49 0.76 -39.46
N VAL A 104 35.23 0.46 -39.21
CA VAL A 104 34.78 -0.86 -38.74
C VAL A 104 34.91 -1.86 -39.86
N VAL A 105 35.84 -2.80 -39.74
CA VAL A 105 36.08 -3.84 -40.72
C VAL A 105 35.27 -5.08 -40.40
N MET A 106 34.38 -5.44 -41.30
CA MET A 106 33.58 -6.70 -41.26
C MET A 106 34.29 -7.75 -42.13
N THR A 107 34.66 -8.84 -41.50
CA THR A 107 35.36 -9.94 -42.14
C THR A 107 34.55 -11.22 -42.18
N ALA A 108 34.54 -11.95 -43.29
CA ALA A 108 33.76 -13.17 -43.46
C ALA A 108 33.96 -14.17 -42.31
N GLY A 109 32.87 -14.62 -41.68
CA GLY A 109 32.92 -15.65 -40.64
C GLY A 109 33.42 -15.19 -39.28
N LYS A 110 33.66 -13.90 -39.08
CA LYS A 110 34.11 -13.33 -37.79
C LYS A 110 33.03 -12.46 -37.15
N LEU A 111 32.76 -12.69 -35.87
CA LEU A 111 31.91 -11.82 -35.05
C LEU A 111 32.73 -10.55 -34.71
N THR A 112 32.19 -9.38 -35.04
CA THR A 112 32.77 -8.09 -34.65
C THR A 112 31.95 -7.54 -33.48
N GLU A 113 32.59 -7.28 -32.34
CA GLU A 113 31.95 -6.76 -31.14
C GLU A 113 32.40 -5.33 -30.88
N ILE A 114 31.44 -4.41 -30.73
CA ILE A 114 31.72 -2.98 -30.48
C ILE A 114 30.78 -2.48 -29.41
N ASP A 115 31.31 -2.21 -28.21
CA ASP A 115 30.57 -1.57 -27.13
C ASP A 115 30.68 -0.04 -27.26
N VAL A 116 29.53 0.63 -27.05
CA VAL A 116 29.41 2.07 -27.27
C VAL A 116 28.83 2.75 -26.06
N VAL A 117 29.50 3.79 -25.59
CA VAL A 117 28.94 4.67 -24.57
C VAL A 117 28.43 5.93 -25.27
N LEU A 118 27.15 6.23 -25.13
CA LEU A 118 26.52 7.46 -25.58
C LEU A 118 26.48 8.46 -24.42
N LEU A 119 26.84 9.70 -24.67
CA LEU A 119 26.78 10.79 -23.70
C LEU A 119 25.53 11.63 -23.95
N PRO A 120 24.81 12.06 -22.91
CA PRO A 120 23.69 13.00 -23.07
C PRO A 120 24.14 14.30 -23.73
N THR A 121 23.29 14.86 -24.57
CA THR A 121 23.61 16.10 -25.30
C THR A 121 23.63 17.29 -24.35
N SER A 122 24.75 18.01 -24.26
CA SER A 122 24.96 19.16 -23.37
C SER A 122 24.71 20.52 -24.01
N ASN A 123 24.18 20.62 -25.24
CA ASN A 123 24.09 21.89 -25.95
C ASN A 123 22.67 22.43 -26.13
N GLN A 124 22.51 23.69 -25.69
CA GLN A 124 21.47 24.62 -26.14
C GLN A 124 21.58 24.85 -27.66
N LEU A 125 20.46 24.76 -28.40
CA LEU A 125 19.92 25.76 -29.30
C LEU A 125 18.83 25.20 -30.24
N ASP A 126 17.72 25.92 -30.27
CA ASP A 126 16.76 26.08 -31.36
C ASP A 126 16.37 24.86 -32.22
N GLU A 127 15.61 23.97 -31.61
CA GLU A 127 14.45 23.27 -32.16
C GLU A 127 13.88 22.43 -31.03
N VAL A 128 12.59 22.49 -30.79
CA VAL A 128 11.92 21.74 -29.70
C VAL A 128 12.03 20.25 -30.00
N VAL A 129 13.17 19.68 -29.70
CA VAL A 129 13.32 18.23 -29.55
C VAL A 129 12.80 17.92 -28.15
N VAL A 130 11.64 17.28 -28.09
CA VAL A 130 11.16 16.69 -26.85
C VAL A 130 12.19 15.66 -26.43
N VAL A 131 13.10 16.07 -25.55
CA VAL A 131 14.05 15.19 -24.90
C VAL A 131 13.24 14.29 -23.99
N THR A 132 12.89 13.12 -24.45
CA THR A 132 12.43 12.05 -23.58
C THR A 132 13.68 11.37 -23.01
N SER A 133 14.26 11.95 -21.94
CA SER A 133 14.97 11.09 -21.00
C SER A 133 14.08 9.91 -20.72
N ALA A 134 14.58 8.69 -20.74
CA ALA A 134 13.82 7.51 -20.37
C ALA A 134 13.39 7.72 -18.92
N ARG A 135 12.18 8.30 -18.74
CA ARG A 135 11.66 8.64 -17.41
C ARG A 135 11.41 7.33 -16.70
N GLN A 136 12.05 7.12 -15.57
CA GLN A 136 11.80 5.98 -14.70
C GLN A 136 10.32 5.88 -14.28
N ASN A 137 9.55 6.93 -14.50
CA ASN A 137 8.13 7.06 -14.17
C ASN A 137 7.16 6.60 -15.28
N SER A 138 7.66 6.00 -16.38
CA SER A 138 6.82 5.49 -17.48
C SER A 138 6.40 4.03 -17.26
N GLU A 139 5.30 3.61 -17.90
CA GLU A 139 4.86 2.21 -17.88
C GLU A 139 5.94 1.28 -18.46
N THR A 140 6.60 1.69 -19.53
CA THR A 140 7.68 0.91 -20.15
C THR A 140 8.88 0.76 -19.23
N ALA A 141 9.25 1.81 -18.47
CA ALA A 141 10.33 1.73 -17.50
C ALA A 141 10.01 0.71 -16.39
N ILE A 142 8.79 0.70 -15.88
CA ILE A 142 8.38 -0.29 -14.85
C ILE A 142 8.40 -1.71 -15.43
N LEU A 143 7.92 -1.93 -16.65
CA LEU A 143 8.00 -3.25 -17.30
C LEU A 143 9.45 -3.71 -17.48
N ASN A 144 10.37 -2.80 -17.79
CA ASN A 144 11.80 -3.10 -17.87
C ASN A 144 12.40 -3.48 -16.51
N VAL A 145 12.04 -2.74 -15.45
CA VAL A 145 12.42 -3.09 -14.08
C VAL A 145 11.88 -4.47 -13.71
N GLN A 146 10.62 -4.75 -14.02
CA GLN A 146 9.97 -6.04 -13.79
C GLN A 146 10.66 -7.19 -14.57
N LYS A 147 10.96 -7.00 -15.86
CA LYS A 147 11.65 -7.98 -16.70
C LYS A 147 13.03 -8.35 -16.17
N ARG A 148 13.79 -7.36 -15.69
CA ARG A 148 15.16 -7.53 -15.15
C ARG A 148 15.19 -8.00 -13.70
N SER A 149 14.11 -7.78 -12.95
CA SER A 149 14.04 -8.16 -11.54
C SER A 149 14.33 -9.64 -11.34
N VAL A 150 15.08 -9.93 -10.28
CA VAL A 150 15.26 -11.30 -9.78
C VAL A 150 13.97 -11.80 -9.14
N ASN A 151 13.25 -10.91 -8.49
CA ASN A 151 12.00 -11.22 -7.79
C ASN A 151 10.81 -11.17 -8.73
N LEU A 152 9.76 -11.92 -8.40
CA LEU A 152 8.44 -11.69 -8.95
C LEU A 152 7.96 -10.33 -8.46
N MET A 153 7.95 -9.37 -9.37
CA MET A 153 7.66 -7.98 -9.05
C MET A 153 6.61 -7.45 -10.01
N ASP A 154 5.71 -6.66 -9.49
CA ASP A 154 4.80 -5.81 -10.26
C ASP A 154 5.00 -4.36 -9.84
N GLY A 155 4.65 -3.43 -10.70
CA GLY A 155 4.85 -2.02 -10.40
C GLY A 155 3.82 -1.12 -11.03
N LEU A 156 3.70 0.08 -10.48
CA LEU A 156 2.82 1.13 -10.98
C LEU A 156 3.64 2.42 -11.13
N SER A 157 3.66 2.97 -12.33
CA SER A 157 4.38 4.21 -12.63
C SER A 157 3.54 5.44 -12.27
N ALA A 158 4.21 6.59 -12.05
CA ALA A 158 3.51 7.87 -11.91
C ALA A 158 2.63 8.19 -13.13
N GLN A 159 3.03 7.75 -14.33
CA GLN A 159 2.23 7.89 -15.55
C GLN A 159 0.91 7.12 -15.42
N SER A 160 0.94 5.88 -14.99
CA SER A 160 -0.25 5.05 -14.79
C SER A 160 -1.16 5.64 -13.70
N ILE A 161 -0.57 6.09 -12.58
CA ILE A 161 -1.30 6.75 -11.49
C ILE A 161 -2.04 7.99 -12.00
N LYS A 162 -1.34 8.86 -12.74
CA LYS A 162 -1.93 10.06 -13.33
C LYS A 162 -3.04 9.76 -14.31
N LYS A 163 -2.89 8.72 -15.14
CA LYS A 163 -3.88 8.33 -16.16
C LYS A 163 -5.23 7.96 -15.53
N VAL A 164 -5.20 7.25 -14.42
CA VAL A 164 -6.42 6.88 -13.70
C VAL A 164 -6.97 8.04 -12.87
N GLY A 165 -6.14 8.76 -12.15
CA GLY A 165 -6.52 9.94 -11.38
C GLY A 165 -6.65 9.71 -9.89
N ASP A 166 -6.03 8.67 -9.38
CA ASP A 166 -5.99 8.43 -7.95
C ASP A 166 -5.27 9.57 -7.22
N SER A 167 -5.88 10.10 -6.19
CA SER A 167 -5.36 11.25 -5.43
C SER A 167 -4.30 10.87 -4.40
N ASP A 168 -4.36 9.65 -3.93
CA ASP A 168 -3.49 9.10 -2.90
C ASP A 168 -3.01 7.69 -3.25
N LEU A 169 -2.08 7.21 -2.45
CA LEU A 169 -1.44 5.93 -2.67
C LEU A 169 -2.39 4.75 -2.47
N ALA A 170 -3.38 4.85 -1.58
CA ALA A 170 -4.37 3.81 -1.35
C ALA A 170 -5.23 3.56 -2.59
N GLY A 171 -5.64 4.63 -3.27
CA GLY A 171 -6.35 4.56 -4.54
C GLY A 171 -5.52 3.92 -5.65
N ALA A 172 -4.24 4.29 -5.73
CA ALA A 172 -3.34 3.84 -6.77
C ALA A 172 -2.94 2.35 -6.62
N ILE A 173 -2.51 1.93 -5.43
CA ILE A 173 -1.87 0.62 -5.23
C ILE A 173 -2.82 -0.57 -5.43
N LYS A 174 -4.13 -0.39 -5.20
CA LYS A 174 -5.14 -1.45 -5.44
C LYS A 174 -5.19 -1.91 -6.90
N ARG A 175 -4.56 -1.18 -7.82
CA ARG A 175 -4.49 -1.54 -9.25
C ARG A 175 -3.34 -2.48 -9.58
N VAL A 176 -2.41 -2.67 -8.65
CA VAL A 176 -1.34 -3.67 -8.78
C VAL A 176 -1.96 -5.06 -8.66
N PRO A 177 -1.62 -6.03 -9.54
CA PRO A 177 -2.13 -7.39 -9.44
C PRO A 177 -1.96 -7.98 -8.04
N GLY A 178 -2.99 -8.66 -7.53
CA GLY A 178 -2.95 -9.30 -6.22
C GLY A 178 -2.85 -8.35 -5.02
N VAL A 179 -3.06 -7.05 -5.21
CA VAL A 179 -3.08 -6.05 -4.13
C VAL A 179 -4.50 -5.57 -3.89
N SER A 180 -4.87 -5.48 -2.63
CA SER A 180 -6.14 -4.93 -2.16
C SER A 180 -5.91 -3.94 -1.03
N ILE A 181 -6.90 -3.10 -0.76
CA ILE A 181 -6.90 -2.12 0.33
C ILE A 181 -8.05 -2.41 1.27
N GLN A 182 -7.75 -2.61 2.54
CA GLN A 182 -8.75 -2.78 3.58
C GLN A 182 -8.92 -1.49 4.39
N GLY A 183 -10.16 -1.19 4.76
CA GLY A 183 -10.52 0.03 5.50
C GLY A 183 -10.20 1.33 4.74
N GLY A 184 -9.93 1.26 3.42
CA GLY A 184 -9.50 2.41 2.63
C GLY A 184 -8.06 2.87 2.87
N LYS A 185 -7.33 2.25 3.78
CA LYS A 185 -6.03 2.73 4.30
C LYS A 185 -4.89 1.71 4.20
N TYR A 186 -5.15 0.42 4.41
CA TYR A 186 -4.13 -0.61 4.63
C TYR A 186 -3.96 -1.54 3.45
N VAL A 187 -2.70 -1.77 3.05
CA VAL A 187 -2.37 -2.63 1.93
C VAL A 187 -2.34 -4.10 2.33
N TYR A 188 -2.97 -4.93 1.51
CA TYR A 188 -2.95 -6.38 1.59
C TYR A 188 -2.40 -6.92 0.28
N VAL A 189 -1.41 -7.78 0.34
CA VAL A 189 -0.82 -8.39 -0.86
C VAL A 189 -1.15 -9.88 -0.86
N ARG A 190 -1.77 -10.35 -1.96
CA ARG A 190 -2.25 -11.73 -2.09
C ARG A 190 -3.20 -12.15 -0.97
N GLY A 191 -4.03 -11.18 -0.52
CA GLY A 191 -4.97 -11.37 0.58
C GLY A 191 -4.34 -11.50 1.96
N LEU A 192 -3.04 -11.30 2.08
CA LEU A 192 -2.33 -11.33 3.36
C LEU A 192 -2.21 -9.92 3.92
N GLY A 193 -2.68 -9.77 5.15
CA GLY A 193 -2.82 -8.50 5.84
C GLY A 193 -1.51 -7.88 6.30
N ASP A 194 -1.68 -6.86 7.10
CA ASP A 194 -0.64 -5.94 7.55
C ASP A 194 0.61 -6.64 8.14
N ARG A 195 0.44 -7.69 8.90
CA ARG A 195 1.57 -8.44 9.50
C ARG A 195 2.44 -9.11 8.44
N TYR A 196 1.83 -9.51 7.32
CA TYR A 196 2.48 -10.29 6.27
C TYR A 196 2.92 -9.45 5.07
N SER A 197 2.59 -8.16 5.07
CA SER A 197 2.97 -7.20 4.03
C SER A 197 3.90 -6.14 4.63
N LYS A 198 5.00 -5.84 3.95
CA LYS A 198 5.99 -4.86 4.40
C LYS A 198 5.96 -3.63 3.52
N THR A 199 5.92 -2.45 4.12
CA THR A 199 6.05 -1.18 3.39
C THR A 199 7.43 -0.58 3.60
N LEU A 200 8.05 -0.17 2.50
CA LEU A 200 9.31 0.55 2.47
C LEU A 200 9.11 1.92 1.81
N LEU A 201 9.95 2.87 2.17
CA LEU A 201 10.07 4.17 1.51
C LEU A 201 11.50 4.31 0.98
N ASN A 202 11.64 4.32 -0.35
CA ASN A 202 12.96 4.34 -1.02
C ASN A 202 13.88 3.16 -0.61
N GLY A 203 13.28 2.00 -0.35
CA GLY A 203 13.97 0.78 0.06
C GLY A 203 14.35 0.72 1.55
N LEU A 204 13.87 1.65 2.37
CA LEU A 204 14.10 1.72 3.82
C LEU A 204 12.80 1.57 4.60
N GLU A 205 12.89 1.00 5.79
CA GLU A 205 11.73 0.76 6.65
C GLU A 205 11.18 2.07 7.23
N VAL A 206 9.85 2.17 7.29
CA VAL A 206 9.12 3.29 7.90
C VAL A 206 8.12 2.78 8.92
N PRO A 207 7.86 3.55 10.01
CA PRO A 207 6.89 3.17 11.03
C PRO A 207 5.45 3.22 10.50
N GLY A 208 4.56 2.44 11.12
CA GLY A 208 3.12 2.59 10.94
C GLY A 208 2.57 3.79 11.72
N LEU A 209 1.47 4.38 11.24
CA LEU A 209 0.77 5.49 11.88
C LEU A 209 -0.54 5.07 12.54
N ASP A 210 -0.67 3.82 12.84
CA ASP A 210 -1.82 3.28 13.55
C ASP A 210 -1.31 2.47 14.74
N PRO A 211 -1.73 2.78 15.97
CA PRO A 211 -1.34 1.99 17.14
C PRO A 211 -1.77 0.53 17.04
N ASP A 212 -2.76 0.25 16.20
CA ASP A 212 -3.41 -1.07 16.07
C ASP A 212 -2.96 -1.87 14.85
N LYS A 213 -2.20 -1.26 13.91
CA LYS A 213 -1.75 -1.87 12.66
C LYS A 213 -0.25 -1.76 12.46
N ASN A 214 0.32 -2.74 11.77
CA ASN A 214 1.76 -2.80 11.49
C ASN A 214 2.17 -2.14 10.19
N THR A 215 1.21 -1.94 9.28
CA THR A 215 1.46 -1.32 7.98
C THR A 215 1.21 0.17 8.00
N LEU A 216 1.91 0.86 7.12
CA LEU A 216 1.73 2.26 6.87
C LEU A 216 0.35 2.52 6.24
N GLN A 217 -0.31 3.58 6.67
CA GLN A 217 -1.53 4.07 6.04
C GLN A 217 -1.19 4.65 4.67
N MET A 218 -1.82 4.15 3.61
CA MET A 218 -1.52 4.55 2.24
C MET A 218 -2.27 5.81 1.80
N ASP A 219 -3.37 6.16 2.44
CA ASP A 219 -4.21 7.32 2.12
C ASP A 219 -3.56 8.66 2.46
N ILE A 220 -2.55 8.68 3.36
CA ILE A 220 -1.81 9.89 3.73
C ILE A 220 -0.67 10.24 2.76
N PHE A 221 -0.36 9.36 1.78
CA PHE A 221 0.66 9.63 0.78
C PHE A 221 0.01 10.17 -0.49
N PRO A 222 0.12 11.46 -0.79
CA PRO A 222 -0.41 12.02 -2.01
C PRO A 222 0.43 11.60 -3.22
N THR A 223 -0.23 11.28 -4.31
CA THR A 223 0.42 10.75 -5.52
C THR A 223 1.38 11.74 -6.20
N ASN A 224 1.27 13.05 -5.90
CA ASN A 224 2.20 14.05 -6.42
C ASN A 224 3.62 13.92 -5.89
N LEU A 225 3.86 13.21 -4.78
CA LEU A 225 5.18 12.93 -4.22
C LEU A 225 5.81 11.65 -4.77
N ILE A 226 5.05 10.79 -5.46
CA ILE A 226 5.43 9.44 -5.83
C ILE A 226 5.92 9.39 -7.27
N GLU A 227 7.03 8.70 -7.50
CA GLU A 227 7.55 8.37 -8.82
C GLU A 227 7.04 7.02 -9.31
N ASN A 228 7.15 6.01 -8.46
CA ASN A 228 6.60 4.69 -8.72
C ASN A 228 6.32 3.92 -7.43
N ILE A 229 5.58 2.85 -7.57
CA ILE A 229 5.30 1.88 -6.53
C ILE A 229 5.77 0.53 -7.06
N LEU A 230 6.63 -0.15 -6.31
CA LEU A 230 7.14 -1.47 -6.65
C LEU A 230 6.63 -2.48 -5.64
N VAL A 231 6.04 -3.56 -6.10
CA VAL A 231 5.50 -4.63 -5.24
C VAL A 231 6.22 -5.93 -5.54
N SER A 232 7.14 -6.31 -4.67
CA SER A 232 7.87 -7.58 -4.76
C SER A 232 7.06 -8.67 -4.07
N LYS A 233 6.65 -9.70 -4.81
CA LYS A 233 5.77 -10.80 -4.34
C LYS A 233 6.54 -12.07 -3.99
N SER A 234 7.78 -12.20 -4.43
CA SER A 234 8.71 -13.25 -4.00
C SER A 234 9.87 -12.64 -3.20
N ALA A 235 10.45 -13.42 -2.32
CA ALA A 235 11.56 -12.97 -1.49
C ALA A 235 12.91 -13.30 -2.13
N SER A 236 13.89 -12.43 -1.88
CA SER A 236 15.30 -12.64 -2.15
C SER A 236 16.13 -12.22 -0.93
N ALA A 237 17.38 -12.64 -0.87
CA ALA A 237 18.22 -12.39 0.30
C ALA A 237 18.48 -10.91 0.59
N ASP A 238 18.37 -10.03 -0.39
CA ASP A 238 18.56 -8.58 -0.25
C ASP A 238 17.32 -7.84 0.24
N LEU A 239 16.15 -8.50 0.30
CA LEU A 239 14.94 -7.97 0.93
C LEU A 239 14.89 -8.35 2.42
N PRO A 240 14.20 -7.57 3.27
CA PRO A 240 13.89 -8.00 4.64
C PRO A 240 13.19 -9.37 4.65
N ALA A 241 13.39 -10.17 5.69
CA ALA A 241 12.75 -11.49 5.77
C ALA A 241 11.34 -11.44 6.37
N ASP A 242 10.94 -10.34 6.98
CA ASP A 242 9.68 -10.19 7.72
C ASP A 242 8.51 -9.79 6.82
N PHE A 243 8.24 -10.60 5.79
CA PHE A 243 7.04 -10.52 4.97
C PHE A 243 6.70 -11.87 4.34
N SER A 244 5.46 -12.01 3.90
CA SER A 244 5.00 -13.18 3.14
C SER A 244 4.03 -12.81 2.02
N GLY A 245 3.21 -11.80 2.18
CA GLY A 245 2.35 -11.26 1.12
C GLY A 245 3.18 -10.62 0.04
N GLY A 246 3.89 -9.57 0.38
CA GLY A 246 4.80 -8.83 -0.48
C GLY A 246 5.45 -7.64 0.21
N VAL A 247 6.47 -7.11 -0.44
CA VAL A 247 7.10 -5.83 -0.07
C VAL A 247 6.62 -4.76 -1.02
N VAL A 248 6.03 -3.71 -0.46
CA VAL A 248 5.61 -2.50 -1.18
C VAL A 248 6.66 -1.43 -0.97
N ASP A 249 7.44 -1.10 -1.98
CA ASP A 249 8.40 -0.01 -1.95
C ASP A 249 7.82 1.24 -2.63
N ILE A 250 7.61 2.27 -1.85
CA ILE A 250 7.15 3.58 -2.29
C ILE A 250 8.37 4.39 -2.70
N VAL A 251 8.54 4.62 -3.99
CA VAL A 251 9.65 5.42 -4.51
C VAL A 251 9.18 6.85 -4.69
N THR A 252 9.78 7.76 -3.92
CA THR A 252 9.50 9.19 -4.03
C THR A 252 10.16 9.78 -5.27
N LYS A 253 9.55 10.85 -5.80
CA LYS A 253 10.12 11.59 -6.92
C LYS A 253 11.58 11.99 -6.68
N ASP A 254 12.35 11.90 -7.73
CA ASP A 254 13.71 12.43 -7.80
C ASP A 254 13.74 13.75 -8.58
N PHE A 255 14.90 14.42 -8.61
CA PHE A 255 15.08 15.60 -9.43
C PHE A 255 14.93 15.25 -10.92
N SER A 256 14.47 16.24 -11.69
CA SER A 256 14.35 16.11 -13.15
C SER A 256 15.61 16.63 -13.82
N ALA A 257 16.05 15.93 -14.87
CA ALA A 257 17.20 16.36 -15.70
C ALA A 257 16.93 17.66 -16.46
N VAL A 258 15.65 18.02 -16.63
CA VAL A 258 15.21 19.30 -17.21
C VAL A 258 14.36 20.05 -16.19
N PRO A 259 14.38 21.41 -16.21
CA PRO A 259 13.52 22.18 -15.32
C PRO A 259 12.06 21.72 -15.41
N GLU A 260 11.48 21.40 -14.28
CA GLU A 260 10.08 20.99 -14.18
C GLU A 260 9.41 21.73 -13.02
N TYR A 261 8.48 22.61 -13.35
CA TYR A 261 7.65 23.32 -12.38
C TYR A 261 6.20 22.96 -12.67
N THR A 262 5.50 22.42 -11.67
CA THR A 262 4.10 22.03 -11.82
C THR A 262 3.26 22.61 -10.69
N ILE A 263 2.08 23.06 -11.02
CA ILE A 263 1.03 23.43 -10.07
C ILE A 263 -0.20 22.61 -10.41
N ASN A 264 -0.81 22.03 -9.40
CA ASN A 264 -2.05 21.28 -9.53
C ASN A 264 -3.07 21.77 -8.50
N ALA A 265 -4.31 21.86 -8.93
CA ALA A 265 -5.47 22.17 -8.09
C ALA A 265 -6.61 21.22 -8.45
N SER A 266 -7.36 20.79 -7.45
CA SER A 266 -8.57 19.99 -7.69
C SER A 266 -9.68 20.34 -6.73
N VAL A 267 -10.91 20.12 -7.18
CA VAL A 267 -12.13 20.17 -6.37
C VAL A 267 -12.90 18.88 -6.54
N ASN A 268 -13.45 18.36 -5.45
CA ASN A 268 -14.24 17.14 -5.47
C ASN A 268 -15.62 17.42 -4.89
N TYR A 269 -16.64 16.99 -5.61
CA TYR A 269 -18.03 17.13 -5.24
C TYR A 269 -18.71 15.76 -5.15
N ASN A 270 -19.36 15.50 -4.03
CA ASN A 270 -20.20 14.33 -3.83
C ASN A 270 -21.61 14.81 -3.41
N PRO A 271 -22.64 14.57 -4.25
CA PRO A 271 -23.98 15.08 -4.00
C PRO A 271 -24.63 14.55 -2.71
N SER A 272 -24.23 13.37 -2.24
CA SER A 272 -24.73 12.79 -0.99
C SER A 272 -24.04 13.29 0.26
N MET A 273 -22.93 14.04 0.11
CA MET A 273 -22.12 14.48 1.24
C MET A 273 -21.99 15.99 1.38
N HIS A 274 -21.78 16.71 0.27
CA HIS A 274 -21.42 18.11 0.29
C HIS A 274 -22.63 19.05 0.24
N PHE A 275 -22.46 20.22 0.87
CA PHE A 275 -23.53 21.22 1.05
C PHE A 275 -24.75 20.69 1.80
N ASN A 276 -24.56 19.62 2.58
CA ASN A 276 -25.61 19.02 3.38
C ASN A 276 -25.80 19.83 4.68
N PRO A 277 -27.02 20.36 4.97
CA PRO A 277 -27.27 21.11 6.18
C PRO A 277 -27.25 20.25 7.44
N ASN A 278 -27.38 18.93 7.30
CA ASN A 278 -27.32 17.95 8.41
C ASN A 278 -25.91 17.50 8.75
N TYR A 279 -24.88 18.04 8.04
CA TYR A 279 -23.48 17.71 8.32
C TYR A 279 -23.13 18.12 9.75
N ILE A 280 -22.46 17.21 10.45
CA ILE A 280 -22.04 17.42 11.83
C ILE A 280 -20.52 17.42 11.95
N ARG A 281 -20.01 18.22 12.87
CA ARG A 281 -18.59 18.23 13.22
C ARG A 281 -18.34 18.69 14.66
N ASP A 282 -17.14 18.45 15.14
CA ASP A 282 -16.63 19.08 16.37
C ASP A 282 -16.31 20.57 16.16
N ARG A 283 -16.09 21.28 17.26
CA ARG A 283 -15.51 22.61 17.21
C ARG A 283 -14.06 22.53 16.73
N ARG A 284 -13.70 23.35 15.76
CA ARG A 284 -12.31 23.49 15.31
C ARG A 284 -11.48 24.29 16.30
N SER A 285 -10.21 23.88 16.47
CA SER A 285 -9.14 24.74 16.97
C SER A 285 -8.72 25.76 15.89
N ASN A 286 -7.84 26.71 16.23
CA ASN A 286 -7.41 27.70 15.25
C ASN A 286 -6.47 27.13 14.19
N THR A 287 -5.92 25.95 14.40
CA THR A 287 -4.93 25.30 13.53
C THR A 287 -5.39 23.99 12.90
N ASP A 288 -6.61 23.53 13.15
CA ASP A 288 -7.17 22.31 12.54
C ASP A 288 -7.06 22.32 11.01
N TYR A 289 -7.18 23.52 10.39
CA TYR A 289 -7.01 23.66 8.94
C TYR A 289 -5.58 23.41 8.45
N LEU A 290 -4.60 23.31 9.36
CA LEU A 290 -3.23 22.88 9.07
C LEU A 290 -2.98 21.42 9.49
N GLY A 291 -4.01 20.73 9.98
CA GLY A 291 -3.93 19.32 10.38
C GLY A 291 -3.30 19.08 11.74
N PHE A 292 -3.22 20.10 12.60
CA PHE A 292 -2.77 19.96 13.99
C PHE A 292 -3.56 20.87 14.95
N ASP A 293 -3.66 20.47 16.21
CA ASP A 293 -4.34 21.21 17.28
C ASP A 293 -3.42 22.25 17.92
N ASP A 294 -3.97 23.41 18.32
CA ASP A 294 -3.24 24.50 18.97
C ASP A 294 -3.19 24.41 20.50
N GLY A 295 -3.49 23.21 21.04
CA GLY A 295 -3.60 22.99 22.49
C GLY A 295 -5.04 23.02 23.02
N TYR A 296 -6.03 23.28 22.15
CA TYR A 296 -7.44 23.28 22.55
C TYR A 296 -7.92 21.93 23.09
N ARG A 297 -7.35 20.85 22.60
CA ARG A 297 -7.67 19.46 22.99
C ARG A 297 -6.59 18.80 23.84
N ASP A 298 -5.62 19.54 24.33
CA ASP A 298 -4.61 18.98 25.22
C ASP A 298 -5.22 18.49 26.53
N LEU A 299 -4.58 17.52 27.17
CA LEU A 299 -4.97 17.02 28.48
C LEU A 299 -4.86 18.17 29.49
N PRO A 300 -5.97 18.59 30.16
CA PRO A 300 -5.98 19.79 31.00
C PRO A 300 -5.34 19.60 32.38
N LEU A 301 -5.01 18.36 32.73
CA LEU A 301 -4.44 18.01 34.05
C LEU A 301 -3.10 17.32 33.87
N ASP A 302 -2.21 17.46 34.86
CA ASP A 302 -1.08 16.55 34.97
C ASP A 302 -1.63 15.10 35.15
N PRO A 303 -1.18 14.12 34.38
CA PRO A 303 -1.65 12.74 34.48
C PRO A 303 -1.60 12.15 35.90
N GLN A 304 -0.63 12.58 36.72
CA GLN A 304 -0.44 12.10 38.09
C GLN A 304 -1.32 12.86 39.09
N THR A 305 -2.15 13.81 38.66
CA THR A 305 -3.06 14.56 39.55
C THR A 305 -4.02 13.59 40.25
N ASN A 306 -3.99 13.58 41.57
CA ASN A 306 -4.97 12.81 42.34
C ASN A 306 -6.32 13.50 42.26
N ILE A 307 -7.31 12.84 41.72
CA ILE A 307 -8.69 13.33 41.62
C ILE A 307 -9.48 12.81 42.81
N PRO A 308 -9.92 13.71 43.70
CA PRO A 308 -10.66 13.29 44.89
C PRO A 308 -12.09 12.84 44.57
N ASN A 309 -12.62 11.95 45.35
CA ASN A 309 -14.02 11.53 45.24
C ASN A 309 -14.99 12.66 45.53
N ALA A 310 -16.15 12.69 44.89
CA ALA A 310 -17.21 13.66 45.15
C ALA A 310 -17.95 13.34 46.48
N ILE A 311 -17.36 13.73 47.60
CA ILE A 311 -17.92 13.48 48.94
C ILE A 311 -18.23 14.80 49.61
N LYS A 312 -19.51 14.98 49.97
CA LYS A 312 -19.95 16.14 50.80
C LYS A 312 -19.21 16.16 52.12
N ASN A 313 -18.73 17.35 52.51
CA ASN A 313 -17.99 17.58 53.75
C ASN A 313 -16.59 16.94 53.78
N ASN A 314 -16.02 16.47 52.71
CA ASN A 314 -14.61 16.09 52.62
C ASN A 314 -13.80 17.30 52.15
N PRO A 315 -12.77 17.77 52.89
CA PRO A 315 -11.93 18.89 52.49
C PRO A 315 -11.20 18.68 51.13
N GLU A 316 -10.78 17.47 50.84
CA GLU A 316 -10.10 17.12 49.57
C GLU A 316 -11.04 17.32 48.38
N SER A 317 -12.34 17.06 48.56
CA SER A 317 -13.35 17.20 47.50
C SER A 317 -13.54 18.67 47.07
N ALA A 318 -13.05 19.65 47.86
CA ALA A 318 -13.09 21.07 47.49
C ALA A 318 -12.29 21.39 46.22
N LEU A 319 -11.30 20.57 45.85
CA LEU A 319 -10.53 20.72 44.62
C LEU A 319 -11.28 20.26 43.38
N LEU A 320 -12.22 19.32 43.54
CA LEU A 320 -12.89 18.63 42.43
C LEU A 320 -13.64 19.53 41.45
N PRO A 321 -14.34 20.61 41.89
CA PRO A 321 -14.98 21.55 40.96
C PRO A 321 -13.97 22.26 40.06
N GLY A 322 -12.80 22.63 40.60
CA GLY A 322 -11.71 23.26 39.83
C GLY A 322 -11.15 22.28 38.76
N LEU A 323 -10.83 21.09 39.18
CA LEU A 323 -10.35 20.01 38.28
C LEU A 323 -11.38 19.70 37.19
N THR A 324 -12.66 19.64 37.53
CA THR A 324 -13.73 19.38 36.56
C THR A 324 -13.87 20.50 35.52
N ARG A 325 -13.76 21.78 35.99
CA ARG A 325 -13.87 22.97 35.11
C ARG A 325 -12.65 23.17 34.18
N SER A 326 -11.53 22.51 34.44
CA SER A 326 -10.37 22.59 33.56
C SER A 326 -10.62 21.84 32.23
N PHE A 327 -11.52 20.86 32.21
CA PHE A 327 -11.94 20.19 30.98
C PHE A 327 -12.85 21.10 30.14
N THR A 328 -12.68 21.12 28.83
CA THR A 328 -13.58 21.86 27.94
C THR A 328 -15.03 21.37 28.12
N GLN A 329 -15.97 22.31 28.13
CA GLN A 329 -17.40 22.01 28.31
C GLN A 329 -18.02 21.29 27.11
N ARG A 330 -17.33 21.32 25.98
CA ARG A 330 -17.86 20.74 24.73
C ARG A 330 -17.80 19.23 24.78
N MET A 331 -18.98 18.60 24.69
CA MET A 331 -19.13 17.15 24.68
C MET A 331 -19.97 16.67 23.47
N GLY A 332 -20.60 17.60 22.74
CA GLY A 332 -21.51 17.32 21.63
C GLY A 332 -21.10 17.98 20.33
N ALA A 333 -21.49 17.37 19.23
CA ALA A 333 -21.29 17.83 17.87
C ALA A 333 -22.11 19.10 17.56
N LYS A 334 -21.81 19.73 16.44
CA LYS A 334 -22.52 20.88 15.93
C LYS A 334 -22.95 20.63 14.49
N ASP A 335 -24.25 20.88 14.21
CA ASP A 335 -24.76 20.93 12.84
C ASP A 335 -24.16 22.14 12.09
N VAL A 336 -23.61 21.89 10.93
CA VAL A 336 -23.05 22.90 10.04
C VAL A 336 -23.24 22.45 8.60
N SER A 337 -23.07 23.36 7.64
CA SER A 337 -22.97 22.96 6.23
C SER A 337 -21.50 22.76 5.86
N ASN A 338 -21.17 21.67 5.22
CA ASN A 338 -19.84 21.43 4.70
C ASN A 338 -19.67 21.98 3.29
N GLN A 339 -18.43 22.05 2.83
CA GLN A 339 -18.03 22.53 1.50
C GLN A 339 -17.48 21.38 0.66
N MET A 340 -17.27 21.62 -0.64
CA MET A 340 -16.55 20.69 -1.51
C MET A 340 -15.13 20.43 -0.99
N ASN A 341 -14.64 19.24 -1.23
CA ASN A 341 -13.25 18.88 -0.99
C ASN A 341 -12.35 19.58 -2.00
N PHE A 342 -11.14 19.92 -1.61
CA PHE A 342 -10.17 20.52 -2.53
C PHE A 342 -8.74 20.11 -2.20
N SER A 343 -7.88 20.15 -3.22
CA SER A 343 -6.46 19.99 -3.04
C SER A 343 -5.66 20.97 -3.86
N LEU A 344 -4.48 21.34 -3.32
CA LEU A 344 -3.50 22.20 -3.98
C LEU A 344 -2.14 21.53 -3.88
N GLY A 345 -1.35 21.59 -4.93
CA GLY A 345 0.00 21.07 -4.90
C GLY A 345 0.92 21.79 -5.87
N GLY A 346 2.21 21.76 -5.56
CA GLY A 346 3.25 22.31 -6.42
C GLY A 346 4.53 21.50 -6.33
N THR A 347 5.23 21.37 -7.44
CA THR A 347 6.55 20.72 -7.50
C THR A 347 7.49 21.58 -8.32
N ALA A 348 8.69 21.78 -7.81
CA ALA A 348 9.82 22.42 -8.48
C ALA A 348 11.00 21.46 -8.47
N SER A 349 11.59 21.19 -9.63
CA SER A 349 12.69 20.24 -9.76
C SER A 349 13.58 20.64 -10.91
N ASN A 350 14.88 20.54 -10.73
CA ASN A 350 15.86 20.83 -11.76
C ASN A 350 17.21 20.17 -11.45
N GLN A 351 18.06 20.08 -12.47
CA GLN A 351 19.46 19.68 -12.38
C GLN A 351 20.35 20.74 -13.00
N TYR A 352 21.44 21.05 -12.36
CA TYR A 352 22.50 21.92 -12.86
C TYR A 352 23.76 21.10 -13.11
N ASN A 353 24.25 21.15 -14.34
CA ASN A 353 25.52 20.53 -14.69
C ASN A 353 26.65 21.54 -14.45
N LEU A 354 27.69 21.10 -13.76
CA LEU A 354 28.87 21.88 -13.42
C LEU A 354 29.98 21.66 -14.45
N GLU A 355 30.85 22.63 -14.63
CA GLU A 355 31.94 22.59 -15.64
C GLU A 355 32.91 21.39 -15.47
N ASN A 356 33.03 20.83 -14.27
CA ASN A 356 33.86 19.66 -13.96
C ASN A 356 33.21 18.30 -14.28
N GLY A 357 32.04 18.27 -14.95
CA GLY A 357 31.28 17.07 -15.26
C GLY A 357 30.51 16.51 -14.07
N HIS A 358 30.36 17.28 -13.00
CA HIS A 358 29.51 16.97 -11.87
C HIS A 358 28.12 17.59 -12.08
N SER A 359 27.12 17.11 -11.35
CA SER A 359 25.80 17.75 -11.35
C SER A 359 25.20 17.85 -9.96
N ILE A 360 24.38 18.89 -9.78
CA ILE A 360 23.59 19.10 -8.57
C ILE A 360 22.13 19.13 -8.98
N GLY A 361 21.33 18.23 -8.42
CA GLY A 361 19.89 18.19 -8.61
C GLY A 361 19.16 18.63 -7.35
N PHE A 362 17.98 19.22 -7.50
CA PHE A 362 17.08 19.51 -6.41
C PHE A 362 15.64 19.19 -6.77
N ILE A 363 14.86 18.86 -5.76
CA ILE A 363 13.41 18.75 -5.83
C ILE A 363 12.79 19.38 -4.59
N ALA A 364 11.69 20.10 -4.78
CA ALA A 364 10.82 20.57 -3.72
C ALA A 364 9.36 20.35 -4.15
N SER A 365 8.57 19.72 -3.32
CA SER A 365 7.15 19.50 -3.57
C SER A 365 6.35 19.78 -2.31
N LEU A 366 5.25 20.49 -2.47
CA LEU A 366 4.31 20.78 -1.39
C LEU A 366 2.91 20.33 -1.82
N GLY A 367 2.12 19.88 -0.87
CA GLY A 367 0.74 19.50 -1.07
C GLY A 367 -0.12 19.86 0.13
N TYR A 368 -1.35 20.23 -0.16
CA TYR A 368 -2.42 20.47 0.82
C TYR A 368 -3.69 19.83 0.31
N LYS A 369 -4.40 19.08 1.16
CA LYS A 369 -5.67 18.43 0.85
C LYS A 369 -6.62 18.62 2.00
N TYR A 370 -7.84 19.05 1.70
CA TYR A 370 -8.96 19.19 2.64
C TYR A 370 -10.10 18.33 2.13
N GLU A 371 -10.58 17.42 2.96
CA GLU A 371 -11.66 16.51 2.65
C GLU A 371 -12.71 16.48 3.76
N THR A 372 -13.96 16.42 3.37
CA THR A 372 -15.09 16.11 4.25
C THR A 372 -15.82 14.90 3.71
N THR A 373 -16.22 14.00 4.60
CA THR A 373 -17.16 12.92 4.28
C THR A 373 -18.35 13.01 5.22
N PHE A 374 -19.52 12.58 4.73
CA PHE A 374 -20.74 12.58 5.52
C PHE A 374 -21.59 11.36 5.16
N TYR A 375 -21.93 10.61 6.18
CA TYR A 375 -22.88 9.52 6.10
C TYR A 375 -24.10 9.89 6.94
N GLU A 376 -25.22 10.12 6.28
CA GLU A 376 -26.47 10.51 6.95
C GLU A 376 -27.15 9.31 7.64
N ASP A 377 -26.90 8.10 7.13
CA ASP A 377 -27.44 6.85 7.65
C ASP A 377 -26.30 5.81 7.66
N PHE A 378 -25.44 5.86 8.66
CA PHE A 378 -24.51 4.77 8.92
C PHE A 378 -25.11 3.80 9.93
N PHE A 379 -24.68 2.57 9.88
CA PHE A 379 -25.04 1.52 10.80
C PHE A 379 -23.81 0.77 11.29
N ASN A 380 -23.70 0.57 12.59
CA ASN A 380 -22.79 -0.38 13.22
C ASN A 380 -23.60 -1.24 14.19
N GLY A 381 -23.33 -2.55 14.20
CA GLY A 381 -23.99 -3.46 15.10
C GLY A 381 -23.05 -4.51 15.65
N SER A 382 -23.46 -5.11 16.74
CA SER A 382 -22.89 -6.37 17.22
C SER A 382 -24.00 -7.40 17.39
N ALA A 383 -23.62 -8.66 17.21
CA ALA A 383 -24.53 -9.77 17.35
C ALA A 383 -23.85 -10.92 18.11
N ILE A 384 -24.62 -11.70 18.78
CA ILE A 384 -24.17 -12.92 19.43
C ILE A 384 -24.97 -14.12 18.92
N ASN A 385 -24.35 -15.28 19.02
CA ASN A 385 -25.06 -16.53 18.85
C ASN A 385 -25.61 -17.00 20.21
N GLN A 386 -26.95 -17.03 20.31
CA GLN A 386 -27.65 -17.51 21.50
C GLN A 386 -28.73 -18.48 21.06
N PHE A 387 -28.75 -19.69 21.65
CA PHE A 387 -29.73 -20.74 21.31
C PHE A 387 -29.81 -21.04 19.80
N GLN A 388 -28.67 -21.18 19.11
CA GLN A 388 -28.54 -21.43 17.67
C GLN A 388 -29.09 -20.34 16.75
N LYS A 389 -29.37 -19.15 17.26
CA LYS A 389 -29.84 -17.99 16.50
C LYS A 389 -28.88 -16.86 16.61
N LEU A 390 -28.80 -16.08 15.54
CA LEU A 390 -28.16 -14.78 15.58
C LEU A 390 -29.10 -13.78 16.23
N GLU A 391 -28.74 -13.30 17.40
CA GLU A 391 -29.47 -12.27 18.11
C GLU A 391 -28.67 -10.97 18.11
N PRO A 392 -29.30 -9.81 17.84
CA PRO A 392 -28.63 -8.55 17.97
C PRO A 392 -28.22 -8.33 19.43
N PHE A 393 -27.00 -7.88 19.65
CA PHE A 393 -26.47 -7.56 20.97
C PHE A 393 -26.51 -6.05 21.21
N PHE A 394 -26.07 -5.30 20.22
CA PHE A 394 -26.00 -3.83 20.26
C PHE A 394 -26.15 -3.28 18.85
N SER A 395 -26.79 -2.12 18.69
CA SER A 395 -26.81 -1.38 17.44
C SER A 395 -26.60 0.12 17.62
N GLN A 396 -26.03 0.74 16.60
CA GLN A 396 -25.77 2.16 16.49
C GLN A 396 -26.12 2.62 15.08
N GLN A 397 -27.04 3.56 14.95
CA GLN A 397 -27.46 4.08 13.65
C GLN A 397 -27.59 5.60 13.70
N GLY A 398 -27.12 6.30 12.70
CA GLY A 398 -27.19 7.77 12.69
C GLY A 398 -26.30 8.47 11.69
N LYS A 399 -25.85 9.66 12.05
CA LYS A 399 -25.03 10.54 11.24
C LYS A 399 -23.55 10.46 11.63
N ALA A 400 -22.67 10.45 10.62
CA ALA A 400 -21.25 10.53 10.84
C ALA A 400 -20.61 11.55 9.90
N GLY A 401 -19.97 12.56 10.44
CA GLY A 401 -19.22 13.61 9.71
C GLY A 401 -17.73 13.50 10.00
N THR A 402 -16.90 13.54 8.96
CA THR A 402 -15.43 13.56 9.07
C THR A 402 -14.86 14.76 8.38
N GLU A 403 -13.88 15.41 8.99
CA GLU A 403 -12.98 16.38 8.36
C GLU A 403 -11.56 15.83 8.37
N ASN A 404 -10.92 15.85 7.23
CA ASN A 404 -9.56 15.34 7.05
C ASN A 404 -8.69 16.38 6.35
N VAL A 405 -7.61 16.79 7.00
CA VAL A 405 -6.62 17.74 6.47
C VAL A 405 -5.30 17.03 6.34
N LEU A 406 -4.69 17.12 5.17
CA LEU A 406 -3.38 16.55 4.89
C LEU A 406 -2.45 17.62 4.33
N MET A 407 -1.34 17.85 4.98
CA MET A 407 -0.22 18.63 4.48
C MET A 407 0.95 17.70 4.17
N SER A 408 1.60 17.92 3.05
CA SER A 408 2.75 17.13 2.62
C SER A 408 3.86 18.00 2.07
N GLY A 409 5.09 17.63 2.38
CA GLY A 409 6.29 18.29 1.89
C GLY A 409 7.37 17.26 1.55
N LEU A 410 8.01 17.44 0.40
CA LEU A 410 9.21 16.70 -0.01
C LEU A 410 10.25 17.72 -0.44
N ALA A 411 11.43 17.64 0.14
CA ALA A 411 12.61 18.38 -0.29
C ALA A 411 13.76 17.41 -0.52
N GLY A 412 14.50 17.57 -1.59
CA GLY A 412 15.64 16.72 -1.89
C GLY A 412 16.75 17.45 -2.61
N ILE A 413 17.97 17.05 -2.32
CA ILE A 413 19.18 17.48 -3.02
C ILE A 413 20.01 16.27 -3.37
N SER A 414 20.58 16.27 -4.57
CA SER A 414 21.51 15.23 -4.97
C SER A 414 22.77 15.86 -5.56
N TYR A 415 23.90 15.20 -5.32
CA TYR A 415 25.17 15.55 -5.91
C TYR A 415 25.74 14.34 -6.62
N LYS A 416 26.04 14.49 -7.88
CA LYS A 416 26.56 13.44 -8.73
C LYS A 416 27.93 13.81 -9.27
N THR A 417 28.82 12.86 -9.23
CA THR A 417 30.16 12.89 -9.88
C THR A 417 30.20 11.80 -10.95
N GLN A 418 31.28 11.66 -11.65
CA GLN A 418 31.46 10.58 -12.65
C GLN A 418 31.29 9.17 -12.06
N ARG A 419 31.60 8.95 -10.76
CA ARG A 419 31.62 7.62 -10.14
C ARG A 419 30.73 7.53 -8.90
N SER A 420 30.11 8.62 -8.46
CA SER A 420 29.34 8.63 -7.20
C SER A 420 28.11 9.50 -7.31
N LYS A 421 27.00 9.02 -6.73
CA LYS A 421 25.77 9.80 -6.54
C LYS A 421 25.42 9.81 -5.05
N TYR A 422 25.20 10.99 -4.50
CA TYR A 422 24.72 11.20 -3.15
C TYR A 422 23.32 11.81 -3.22
N LYS A 423 22.43 11.41 -2.34
CA LYS A 423 21.06 11.92 -2.29
C LYS A 423 20.63 12.09 -0.84
N LEU A 424 20.16 13.29 -0.50
CA LEU A 424 19.52 13.62 0.76
C LEU A 424 18.11 14.07 0.47
N ASN A 425 17.13 13.44 1.11
CA ASN A 425 15.72 13.83 1.04
C ASN A 425 15.21 14.16 2.43
N ALA A 426 14.15 14.95 2.49
CA ALA A 426 13.33 15.17 3.67
C ALA A 426 11.87 15.07 3.26
N LEU A 427 11.13 14.15 3.86
CA LEU A 427 9.70 13.99 3.69
C LEU A 427 9.00 14.41 4.98
N TYR A 428 7.97 15.22 4.86
CA TYR A 428 7.10 15.63 5.96
C TYR A 428 5.65 15.40 5.57
N LEU A 429 4.91 14.68 6.42
CA LEU A 429 3.46 14.49 6.28
C LEU A 429 2.80 14.86 7.60
N GLN A 430 1.77 15.69 7.54
CA GLN A 430 0.94 16.09 8.68
C GLN A 430 -0.51 15.85 8.32
N ASN A 431 -1.20 15.06 9.13
CA ASN A 431 -2.60 14.73 8.96
C ASN A 431 -3.38 15.04 10.24
N GLY A 432 -4.49 15.76 10.12
CA GLY A 432 -5.48 15.96 11.18
C GLY A 432 -6.83 15.41 10.72
N GLU A 433 -7.39 14.47 11.47
CA GLU A 433 -8.68 13.84 11.19
C GLU A 433 -9.62 14.06 12.36
N SER A 434 -10.73 14.77 12.12
CA SER A 434 -11.80 15.03 13.09
C SER A 434 -13.05 14.26 12.70
N ASN A 435 -13.60 13.46 13.62
CA ASN A 435 -14.87 12.77 13.41
C ASN A 435 -15.90 13.23 14.44
N ALA A 436 -17.13 13.35 13.99
CA ALA A 436 -18.31 13.57 14.83
C ALA A 436 -19.36 12.56 14.44
N ILE A 437 -19.92 11.88 15.44
CA ILE A 437 -20.99 10.91 15.28
C ILE A 437 -22.15 11.30 16.19
N GLN A 438 -23.36 11.31 15.65
CA GLN A 438 -24.63 11.36 16.39
C GLN A 438 -25.44 10.15 16.01
N ALA A 439 -25.77 9.33 16.98
CA ALA A 439 -26.47 8.08 16.72
C ALA A 439 -27.46 7.71 17.79
N ASP A 440 -28.49 6.99 17.39
CA ASP A 440 -29.35 6.23 18.26
C ASP A 440 -28.70 4.88 18.56
N TYR A 441 -28.78 4.47 19.80
CA TYR A 441 -28.17 3.27 20.37
C TYR A 441 -29.26 2.35 20.88
N GLU A 442 -29.08 1.05 20.66
CA GLU A 442 -29.97 0.03 21.21
C GLU A 442 -29.12 -1.12 21.76
N ASP A 443 -29.23 -1.38 23.04
CA ASP A 443 -28.71 -2.58 23.71
C ASP A 443 -29.85 -3.55 23.90
N PHE A 444 -29.67 -4.81 23.47
CA PHE A 444 -30.76 -5.78 23.42
C PHE A 444 -30.72 -6.80 24.55
N ILE A 445 -29.59 -7.01 25.21
CA ILE A 445 -29.36 -8.22 26.02
C ILE A 445 -28.90 -7.94 27.44
N GLU A 446 -27.73 -7.34 27.64
CA GLU A 446 -27.14 -7.23 28.98
C GLU A 446 -27.88 -6.25 29.86
N ASN A 447 -28.38 -5.18 29.30
CA ASN A 447 -29.05 -4.11 30.01
C ASN A 447 -29.95 -3.35 29.02
N PRO A 448 -31.03 -4.02 28.52
CA PRO A 448 -31.83 -3.50 27.40
C PRO A 448 -32.20 -2.03 27.59
N TYR A 449 -31.73 -1.17 26.69
CA TYR A 449 -32.10 0.24 26.69
C TYR A 449 -32.05 0.84 25.28
N LEU A 450 -32.84 1.86 25.09
CA LEU A 450 -32.71 2.78 23.98
C LEU A 450 -31.89 3.97 24.43
N GLY A 451 -31.03 4.48 23.57
CA GLY A 451 -30.20 5.63 23.85
C GLY A 451 -30.00 6.52 22.65
N THR A 452 -29.55 7.73 22.90
CA THR A 452 -29.02 8.62 21.88
C THR A 452 -27.69 9.20 22.36
N GLY A 453 -26.72 9.32 21.45
CA GLY A 453 -25.41 9.75 21.92
C GLY A 453 -24.56 10.37 20.85
N GLU A 454 -23.43 10.84 21.30
CA GLU A 454 -22.44 11.55 20.49
C GLU A 454 -21.02 11.01 20.76
N LEU A 455 -20.24 10.93 19.69
CA LEU A 455 -18.82 10.64 19.75
C LEU A 455 -18.06 11.70 18.95
N LEU A 456 -17.10 12.36 19.58
CA LEU A 456 -16.19 13.31 18.95
C LEU A 456 -14.77 12.80 19.07
N THR A 457 -14.04 12.73 17.94
CA THR A 457 -12.63 12.32 17.93
C THR A 457 -11.79 13.30 17.14
N TYR A 458 -10.55 13.48 17.54
CA TYR A 458 -9.54 14.20 16.78
C TYR A 458 -8.22 13.46 16.86
N THR A 459 -7.70 13.06 15.70
CA THR A 459 -6.43 12.35 15.62
C THR A 459 -5.44 13.12 14.77
N GLU A 460 -4.28 13.42 15.34
CA GLU A 460 -3.13 13.93 14.61
C GLU A 460 -2.18 12.80 14.25
N ARG A 461 -1.62 12.87 13.03
CA ARG A 461 -0.58 11.95 12.57
C ARG A 461 0.51 12.74 11.89
N ASN A 462 1.75 12.47 12.25
CA ASN A 462 2.92 13.08 11.61
C ASN A 462 3.93 12.00 11.22
N ILE A 463 4.53 12.16 10.05
CA ILE A 463 5.75 11.45 9.66
C ILE A 463 6.78 12.46 9.20
N THR A 464 7.97 12.37 9.77
CA THR A 464 9.15 13.06 9.30
C THR A 464 10.23 12.02 8.99
N SER A 465 10.65 11.93 7.72
CA SER A 465 11.67 10.95 7.28
C SER A 465 12.80 11.65 6.55
N ILE A 466 14.03 11.36 6.95
CA ILE A 466 15.24 11.98 6.39
C ILE A 466 16.18 10.86 5.90
N PRO A 467 15.97 10.32 4.70
CA PRO A 467 16.87 9.37 4.08
C PRO A 467 18.07 10.06 3.42
N LEU A 468 19.26 9.52 3.69
CA LEU A 468 20.52 9.84 3.02
C LEU A 468 21.05 8.58 2.34
N SER A 469 21.50 8.69 1.10
CA SER A 469 22.04 7.56 0.35
C SER A 469 23.24 7.93 -0.47
N GLY A 470 24.10 6.95 -0.74
CA GLY A 470 25.23 7.05 -1.65
C GLY A 470 25.33 5.81 -2.52
N LYS A 471 25.58 6.00 -3.81
CA LYS A 471 25.87 4.95 -4.78
C LYS A 471 27.20 5.26 -5.45
N HIS A 472 28.09 4.27 -5.46
CA HIS A 472 29.46 4.43 -5.92
C HIS A 472 29.82 3.31 -6.89
N SER A 473 30.41 3.66 -8.03
CA SER A 473 31.07 2.71 -8.93
C SER A 473 32.53 2.58 -8.54
N ILE A 474 32.95 1.37 -8.18
CA ILE A 474 34.27 1.06 -7.67
C ILE A 474 35.07 0.32 -8.76
N GLY A 475 36.25 0.86 -9.07
CA GLY A 475 37.14 0.28 -10.11
C GLY A 475 36.59 0.46 -11.52
N ASP A 476 37.25 -0.19 -12.47
CA ASP A 476 36.93 -0.06 -13.91
C ASP A 476 36.02 -1.21 -14.42
N LYS A 477 35.65 -2.15 -13.53
CA LYS A 477 34.85 -3.34 -13.87
C LYS A 477 33.38 -3.25 -13.47
N GLY A 478 32.93 -2.09 -12.98
CA GLY A 478 31.53 -1.87 -12.68
C GLY A 478 31.06 -2.37 -11.30
N ASP A 479 32.00 -2.70 -10.38
CA ASP A 479 31.63 -3.01 -9.00
C ASP A 479 30.87 -1.83 -8.38
N GLN A 480 29.79 -2.10 -7.64
CA GLN A 480 28.96 -1.07 -7.05
C GLN A 480 28.91 -1.19 -5.53
N LEU A 481 29.03 -0.06 -4.85
CA LEU A 481 28.73 0.08 -3.42
C LEU A 481 27.55 1.03 -3.25
N GLU A 482 26.50 0.56 -2.62
CA GLU A 482 25.34 1.37 -2.27
C GLU A 482 25.18 1.36 -0.76
N TRP A 483 24.94 2.54 -0.18
CA TRP A 483 24.59 2.64 1.22
C TRP A 483 23.42 3.60 1.39
N LYS A 484 22.57 3.28 2.36
CA LYS A 484 21.38 4.07 2.72
C LYS A 484 21.29 4.15 4.24
N VAL A 485 20.90 5.29 4.74
CA VAL A 485 20.55 5.50 6.14
C VAL A 485 19.35 6.42 6.20
N SER A 486 18.41 6.14 7.09
CA SER A 486 17.25 6.98 7.33
C SER A 486 16.95 7.05 8.82
N TYR A 487 16.62 8.25 9.27
CA TYR A 487 15.97 8.46 10.55
C TYR A 487 14.54 8.92 10.29
N THR A 488 13.57 8.17 10.82
CA THR A 488 12.15 8.46 10.63
C THR A 488 11.47 8.55 11.97
N MET A 489 10.75 9.64 12.19
CA MET A 489 9.91 9.90 13.36
C MET A 489 8.46 9.81 12.93
N ALA A 490 7.63 9.13 13.71
CA ALA A 490 6.19 9.09 13.53
C ALA A 490 5.51 9.35 14.86
N THR A 491 4.52 10.24 14.85
CA THR A 491 3.69 10.52 16.01
C THR A 491 2.22 10.33 15.66
N VAL A 492 1.48 9.77 16.60
CA VAL A 492 0.02 9.67 16.55
C VAL A 492 -0.53 10.14 17.88
N ALA A 493 -1.42 11.12 17.84
CA ALA A 493 -2.07 11.65 19.03
C ALA A 493 -3.59 11.67 18.83
N ASP A 494 -4.29 10.81 19.57
CA ASP A 494 -5.73 10.93 19.73
C ASP A 494 -5.98 11.94 20.86
N LYS A 495 -6.53 13.08 20.50
CA LYS A 495 -6.69 14.21 21.39
C LYS A 495 -8.13 14.40 21.79
N ASP A 496 -8.41 14.24 23.07
CA ASP A 496 -9.69 14.51 23.68
C ASP A 496 -10.89 13.85 22.98
N PHE A 497 -10.83 12.53 22.80
CA PHE A 497 -12.00 11.77 22.37
C PHE A 497 -13.09 11.88 23.42
N ARG A 498 -14.31 12.21 23.02
CA ARG A 498 -15.45 12.46 23.89
C ARG A 498 -16.61 11.61 23.46
N ARG A 499 -17.09 10.76 24.36
CA ARG A 499 -18.26 9.91 24.15
C ARG A 499 -19.31 10.21 25.20
N THR A 500 -20.56 10.37 24.78
CA THR A 500 -21.72 10.58 25.66
C THR A 500 -22.89 9.80 25.14
N VAL A 501 -23.58 9.05 25.99
CA VAL A 501 -24.82 8.36 25.67
C VAL A 501 -25.86 8.69 26.73
N PHE A 502 -27.04 9.10 26.31
CA PHE A 502 -28.23 9.26 27.15
C PHE A 502 -29.20 8.12 26.90
N GLN A 503 -29.68 7.49 27.95
CA GLN A 503 -30.80 6.57 27.85
C GLN A 503 -32.08 7.35 27.58
N THR A 504 -32.95 6.78 26.78
CA THR A 504 -34.26 7.38 26.44
C THR A 504 -35.31 6.28 26.16
N ASP A 505 -36.52 6.67 25.82
CA ASP A 505 -37.58 5.78 25.32
C ASP A 505 -37.80 5.97 23.80
N GLU A 506 -38.63 5.15 23.19
CA GLU A 506 -38.96 5.22 21.76
C GLU A 506 -39.45 6.60 21.31
N ASN A 507 -40.10 7.34 22.18
CA ASN A 507 -40.63 8.68 21.91
C ASN A 507 -39.65 9.78 22.26
N LYS A 508 -38.44 9.46 22.78
CA LYS A 508 -37.47 10.41 23.30
C LYS A 508 -38.09 11.40 24.31
N SER A 509 -39.02 10.88 25.18
CA SER A 509 -39.75 11.68 26.15
C SER A 509 -38.91 12.08 27.36
N TYR A 510 -37.81 11.39 27.64
CA TYR A 510 -36.82 11.72 28.65
C TYR A 510 -35.42 11.40 28.15
N PHE A 511 -34.42 12.01 28.80
CA PHE A 511 -33.00 11.73 28.55
C PHE A 511 -32.27 11.60 29.88
N SER A 512 -31.72 10.43 30.15
CA SER A 512 -31.03 10.18 31.42
C SER A 512 -29.60 9.73 31.19
N LEU A 513 -28.65 10.28 31.91
CA LEU A 513 -27.32 9.70 31.95
C LEU A 513 -27.38 8.36 32.67
N SER A 514 -26.78 7.35 32.07
CA SER A 514 -26.70 6.03 32.68
C SER A 514 -25.90 6.08 33.97
N SER A 515 -26.38 5.39 35.01
CA SER A 515 -25.62 5.13 36.23
C SER A 515 -24.66 3.94 36.11
N ASN A 516 -24.67 3.25 34.96
CA ASN A 516 -23.79 2.13 34.69
C ASN A 516 -22.40 2.64 34.28
N THR A 517 -21.35 2.11 34.89
CA THR A 517 -19.97 2.56 34.70
C THR A 517 -19.50 2.45 33.25
N THR A 518 -20.05 1.55 32.46
CA THR A 518 -19.72 1.37 31.04
C THR A 518 -20.24 2.49 30.13
N ASN A 519 -21.29 3.22 30.56
CA ASN A 519 -21.96 4.26 29.77
C ASN A 519 -21.75 5.68 30.28
N PHE A 520 -20.86 5.90 31.23
CA PHE A 520 -20.53 7.27 31.67
C PHE A 520 -19.89 8.05 30.52
N PRO A 521 -20.17 9.35 30.42
CA PRO A 521 -19.48 10.22 29.50
C PRO A 521 -17.96 10.11 29.71
N THR A 522 -17.25 9.89 28.63
CA THR A 522 -15.81 9.57 28.65
C THR A 522 -14.99 10.59 27.90
N ARG A 523 -13.81 10.90 28.43
CA ARG A 523 -12.77 11.70 27.81
C ARG A 523 -11.50 10.87 27.73
N PHE A 524 -10.89 10.80 26.53
CA PHE A 524 -9.78 9.89 26.27
C PHE A 524 -8.68 10.57 25.46
N TRP A 525 -7.42 10.31 25.85
CA TRP A 525 -6.22 10.73 25.15
C TRP A 525 -5.34 9.51 24.95
N ARG A 526 -4.68 9.43 23.78
CA ARG A 526 -3.72 8.38 23.47
C ARG A 526 -2.58 8.98 22.64
N ASN A 527 -1.35 8.71 23.04
CA ASN A 527 -0.17 9.14 22.32
C ASN A 527 0.71 7.94 21.98
N LEU A 528 1.23 7.95 20.77
CA LEU A 528 2.22 7.03 20.27
C LEU A 528 3.33 7.81 19.58
N ASP A 529 4.55 7.63 20.05
CA ASP A 529 5.75 8.18 19.42
C ASP A 529 6.63 7.00 19.01
N GLU A 530 6.95 6.90 17.71
CA GLU A 530 7.82 5.86 17.19
C GLU A 530 8.97 6.46 16.39
N ASN A 531 10.20 6.04 16.76
CA ASN A 531 11.40 6.42 16.05
C ASN A 531 12.03 5.18 15.40
N VAL A 532 12.46 5.33 14.14
CA VAL A 532 13.09 4.26 13.38
C VAL A 532 14.40 4.76 12.78
N LEU A 533 15.50 4.14 13.19
CA LEU A 533 16.80 4.30 12.54
C LEU A 533 17.09 3.08 11.68
N THR A 534 17.21 3.26 10.39
CA THR A 534 17.53 2.17 9.45
C THR A 534 18.78 2.51 8.67
N GLY A 535 19.69 1.56 8.56
CA GLY A 535 20.88 1.67 7.73
C GLY A 535 21.18 0.36 7.01
N ARG A 536 21.66 0.45 5.76
CA ARG A 536 22.13 -0.71 5.00
C ARG A 536 23.30 -0.34 4.11
N ILE A 537 24.14 -1.32 3.84
CA ILE A 537 25.27 -1.22 2.91
C ILE A 537 25.24 -2.46 2.03
N ASP A 538 25.28 -2.26 0.73
CA ASP A 538 25.23 -3.30 -0.30
C ASP A 538 26.45 -3.15 -1.21
N TYR A 539 27.17 -4.24 -1.42
CA TYR A 539 28.27 -4.34 -2.39
C TYR A 539 27.90 -5.34 -3.47
N THR A 540 27.99 -4.93 -4.72
CA THR A 540 27.70 -5.77 -5.89
C THR A 540 28.94 -5.89 -6.73
N LYS A 541 29.28 -7.11 -7.12
CA LYS A 541 30.43 -7.43 -7.95
C LYS A 541 30.03 -8.33 -9.11
N ASP A 542 30.37 -7.89 -10.33
CA ASP A 542 30.27 -8.70 -11.53
C ASP A 542 31.61 -9.38 -11.80
N TRP A 543 31.58 -10.71 -12.00
CA TRP A 543 32.79 -11.50 -12.24
C TRP A 543 32.47 -12.76 -13.04
N LYS A 544 33.51 -13.45 -13.57
CA LYS A 544 33.34 -14.66 -14.38
C LYS A 544 34.09 -15.83 -13.75
N LEU A 545 33.44 -17.00 -13.74
CA LEU A 545 34.03 -18.29 -13.38
C LEU A 545 33.94 -19.23 -14.59
N GLY A 546 35.05 -19.41 -15.31
CA GLY A 546 35.04 -20.11 -16.60
C GLY A 546 34.17 -19.33 -17.59
N SER A 547 33.18 -20.00 -18.20
CA SER A 547 32.24 -19.38 -19.15
C SER A 547 31.01 -18.78 -18.48
N LYS A 548 30.84 -18.92 -17.16
CA LYS A 548 29.66 -18.46 -16.42
C LYS A 548 29.89 -17.05 -15.88
N GLU A 549 28.88 -16.23 -16.03
CA GLU A 549 28.82 -14.89 -15.45
C GLU A 549 28.16 -14.94 -14.09
N HIS A 550 28.78 -14.30 -13.14
CA HIS A 550 28.31 -14.19 -11.77
C HIS A 550 28.12 -12.73 -11.40
N LYS A 551 27.01 -12.45 -10.71
CA LYS A 551 26.76 -11.17 -10.04
C LYS A 551 26.50 -11.44 -8.56
N THR A 552 27.57 -11.28 -7.79
CA THR A 552 27.52 -11.51 -6.35
C THR A 552 27.15 -10.22 -5.63
N LYS A 553 26.17 -10.31 -4.74
CA LYS A 553 25.71 -9.21 -3.89
C LYS A 553 25.87 -9.56 -2.42
N LEU A 554 26.55 -8.73 -1.69
CA LEU A 554 26.76 -8.82 -0.24
C LEU A 554 26.13 -7.61 0.42
N GLY A 555 25.47 -7.78 1.54
CA GLY A 555 24.94 -6.65 2.27
C GLY A 555 24.83 -6.89 3.76
N ILE A 556 24.85 -5.78 4.48
CA ILE A 556 24.57 -5.72 5.91
C ILE A 556 23.52 -4.66 6.16
N GLY A 557 22.71 -4.87 7.17
CA GLY A 557 21.64 -3.94 7.54
C GLY A 557 21.43 -3.89 9.04
N TYR A 558 20.96 -2.76 9.51
CA TYR A 558 20.56 -2.51 10.87
C TYR A 558 19.29 -1.68 10.90
N THR A 559 18.29 -2.12 11.65
CA THR A 559 17.08 -1.35 11.93
C THR A 559 16.85 -1.36 13.43
N ASP A 560 16.74 -0.17 14.00
CA ASP A 560 16.39 0.06 15.40
C ASP A 560 15.08 0.82 15.47
N LYS A 561 14.15 0.35 16.29
CA LYS A 561 12.86 1.00 16.51
C LYS A 561 12.66 1.20 18.00
N SER A 562 12.16 2.34 18.36
CA SER A 562 11.68 2.64 19.70
C SER A 562 10.27 3.20 19.64
N ARG A 563 9.39 2.72 20.52
CA ARG A 563 8.01 3.18 20.67
C ARG A 563 7.75 3.53 22.10
N ASP A 564 7.22 4.74 22.30
CA ASP A 564 6.59 5.20 23.52
C ASP A 564 5.08 5.26 23.31
N PHE A 565 4.32 4.71 24.25
CA PHE A 565 2.88 4.65 24.16
C PHE A 565 2.24 4.93 25.52
N ASN A 566 1.23 5.80 25.52
CA ASN A 566 0.46 6.08 26.72
C ASN A 566 -1.01 6.40 26.41
N THR A 567 -1.89 6.11 27.38
CA THR A 567 -3.30 6.46 27.31
C THR A 567 -3.79 7.04 28.63
N PHE A 568 -4.71 7.99 28.54
CA PHE A 568 -5.36 8.62 29.69
C PHE A 568 -6.87 8.61 29.48
N ASN A 569 -7.59 8.00 30.42
CA ASN A 569 -9.03 7.87 30.38
C ASN A 569 -9.66 8.52 31.60
N TYR A 570 -10.60 9.43 31.35
CA TYR A 570 -11.38 10.09 32.39
C TYR A 570 -12.87 9.90 32.09
N THR A 571 -13.63 9.56 33.11
CA THR A 571 -15.08 9.52 33.03
C THR A 571 -15.69 10.72 33.74
N ILE A 572 -16.91 11.08 33.35
CA ILE A 572 -17.66 12.15 34.02
C ILE A 572 -18.79 11.50 34.81
N GLY A 573 -18.58 11.39 36.13
CA GLY A 573 -19.62 10.99 37.07
C GLY A 573 -20.60 12.13 37.32
N PHE A 574 -21.74 11.83 37.90
CA PHE A 574 -22.70 12.83 38.31
C PHE A 574 -23.44 12.40 39.60
N LYS A 575 -23.96 13.40 40.31
CA LYS A 575 -24.86 13.24 41.46
C LYS A 575 -26.11 14.06 41.27
N GLY A 576 -27.25 13.51 41.70
CA GLY A 576 -28.55 14.16 41.60
C GLY A 576 -29.39 13.65 40.46
N ASP A 577 -30.26 14.51 39.89
CA ASP A 577 -31.15 14.13 38.82
C ASP A 577 -30.40 13.84 37.49
N ALA A 578 -30.45 12.61 37.02
CA ALA A 578 -29.86 12.14 35.80
C ALA A 578 -30.48 12.73 34.51
N ASN A 579 -31.70 13.26 34.60
CA ASN A 579 -32.44 13.85 33.49
C ASN A 579 -32.18 15.35 33.31
N ARG A 580 -31.45 15.97 34.22
CA ARG A 580 -31.23 17.41 34.24
C ARG A 580 -30.52 17.99 32.98
N PHE A 581 -29.88 17.16 32.16
CA PHE A 581 -29.15 17.62 30.98
C PHE A 581 -30.02 17.64 29.70
N GLY A 582 -31.23 17.13 29.75
CA GLY A 582 -32.19 17.16 28.63
C GLY A 582 -31.70 16.57 27.30
N GLY A 583 -30.75 15.63 27.33
CA GLY A 583 -30.15 15.06 26.13
C GLY A 583 -29.06 15.90 25.46
N ASP A 584 -28.73 17.08 25.99
CA ASP A 584 -27.66 17.91 25.46
C ASP A 584 -26.34 17.61 26.16
N ALA A 585 -25.44 16.92 25.46
CA ALA A 585 -24.13 16.56 25.96
C ALA A 585 -23.29 17.79 26.43
N ASN A 586 -23.49 18.96 25.81
CA ASN A 586 -22.78 20.18 26.15
C ASN A 586 -23.19 20.77 27.51
N GLN A 587 -24.34 20.33 28.10
CA GLN A 587 -24.77 20.74 29.42
C GLN A 587 -24.05 19.98 30.53
N ILE A 588 -23.47 18.83 30.28
CA ILE A 588 -22.86 17.95 31.28
C ILE A 588 -21.79 18.69 32.09
N LEU A 589 -20.84 19.36 31.42
CA LEU A 589 -19.78 20.15 32.01
C LEU A 589 -20.09 21.66 32.06
N GLY A 590 -21.35 22.02 31.83
CA GLY A 590 -21.80 23.42 31.98
C GLY A 590 -21.50 23.98 33.37
N THR A 591 -21.09 25.23 33.44
CA THR A 591 -20.60 25.90 34.69
C THR A 591 -21.54 25.69 35.89
N ASN A 592 -22.86 25.71 35.66
CA ASN A 592 -23.89 25.53 36.69
C ASN A 592 -24.21 24.06 37.01
N ASN A 593 -23.66 23.16 36.21
CA ASN A 593 -23.88 21.72 36.32
C ASN A 593 -22.72 20.97 36.97
N VAL A 594 -21.60 21.66 37.23
CA VAL A 594 -20.45 21.08 37.93
C VAL A 594 -20.79 20.87 39.41
N TRP A 595 -20.51 19.66 39.89
CA TRP A 595 -20.66 19.29 41.27
C TRP A 595 -19.91 20.24 42.23
N THR A 596 -20.50 20.56 43.36
CA THR A 596 -19.83 21.31 44.41
C THR A 596 -20.15 20.68 45.77
N PRO A 597 -19.26 20.81 46.78
CA PRO A 597 -19.55 20.34 48.13
C PRO A 597 -20.80 20.98 48.76
N ALA A 598 -21.13 22.20 48.35
CA ALA A 598 -22.33 22.94 48.88
C ALA A 598 -23.63 22.36 48.38
N THR A 599 -23.74 22.05 47.10
CA THR A 599 -24.95 21.49 46.45
C THR A 599 -25.04 19.98 46.60
N ASP A 600 -23.92 19.28 46.67
CA ASP A 600 -23.78 17.83 46.56
C ASP A 600 -24.45 17.28 45.31
N GLN A 601 -24.57 18.06 44.26
CA GLN A 601 -25.19 17.74 42.98
C GLN A 601 -24.35 18.26 41.83
N GLY A 602 -24.42 17.55 40.68
CA GLY A 602 -23.75 17.94 39.44
C GLY A 602 -22.74 16.92 38.94
N SER A 603 -22.09 17.26 37.87
CA SER A 603 -21.08 16.46 37.17
C SER A 603 -19.68 16.71 37.74
N TYR A 604 -18.89 15.67 37.78
CA TYR A 604 -17.51 15.71 38.24
C TYR A 604 -16.63 14.73 37.49
N VAL A 605 -15.37 15.10 37.29
CA VAL A 605 -14.38 14.23 36.66
C VAL A 605 -13.99 13.11 37.62
N VAL A 606 -13.84 11.91 37.05
CA VAL A 606 -13.35 10.69 37.71
C VAL A 606 -12.22 10.12 36.85
N GLY A 607 -11.13 9.76 37.47
CA GLY A 607 -10.02 9.11 36.80
C GLY A 607 -8.85 8.97 37.74
N ASN A 608 -8.05 7.96 37.51
CA ASN A 608 -6.81 7.74 38.23
C ASN A 608 -5.71 7.37 37.23
N TYR A 609 -4.54 7.91 37.47
CA TYR A 609 -3.35 7.50 36.76
C TYR A 609 -3.08 6.01 36.97
N GLN A 610 -2.91 5.27 35.88
CA GLN A 610 -2.55 3.87 35.92
C GLN A 610 -1.26 3.65 35.12
N ILE A 611 -0.23 3.17 35.76
CA ILE A 611 1.07 2.86 35.15
C ILE A 611 0.90 1.77 34.04
N SER A 612 -0.07 0.88 34.21
CA SER A 612 -0.42 -0.15 33.22
C SER A 612 -0.98 0.39 31.91
N ASN A 613 -1.26 1.69 31.81
CA ASN A 613 -1.76 2.33 30.59
C ASN A 613 -0.63 2.91 29.72
N GLN A 614 0.60 2.59 30.00
CA GLN A 614 1.77 3.07 29.26
C GLN A 614 2.83 1.97 29.12
N TYR A 615 3.58 2.05 28.02
CA TYR A 615 4.74 1.19 27.82
C TYR A 615 5.77 1.84 26.90
N GLN A 616 7.00 1.35 27.04
CA GLN A 616 8.09 1.59 26.11
C GLN A 616 8.53 0.26 25.54
N SER A 617 8.71 0.21 24.22
CA SER A 617 9.22 -0.97 23.53
C SER A 617 10.30 -0.61 22.55
N THR A 618 11.31 -1.45 22.47
CA THR A 618 12.38 -1.32 21.49
C THR A 618 12.55 -2.59 20.69
N SER A 619 12.92 -2.49 19.43
CA SER A 619 13.32 -3.66 18.66
C SER A 619 14.54 -3.37 17.81
N ALA A 620 15.48 -4.31 17.78
CA ALA A 620 16.68 -4.23 16.98
C ALA A 620 16.74 -5.42 16.02
N ASN A 621 16.89 -5.15 14.72
CA ASN A 621 17.10 -6.15 13.68
C ASN A 621 18.45 -5.94 13.01
N LYS A 622 19.38 -6.87 13.22
CA LYS A 622 20.71 -6.92 12.59
C LYS A 622 20.66 -7.96 11.49
N SER A 623 21.06 -7.60 10.29
CA SER A 623 21.01 -8.49 9.15
C SER A 623 22.29 -8.50 8.34
N ALA A 624 22.56 -9.66 7.72
CA ALA A 624 23.60 -9.83 6.73
C ALA A 624 23.09 -10.78 5.65
N TYR A 625 23.48 -10.57 4.41
CA TYR A 625 23.08 -11.47 3.34
C TYR A 625 24.18 -11.62 2.29
N LEU A 626 24.09 -12.76 1.61
CA LEU A 626 24.87 -13.10 0.42
C LEU A 626 23.89 -13.61 -0.63
N SER A 627 23.98 -13.10 -1.84
CA SER A 627 23.30 -13.67 -3.01
C SER A 627 24.23 -13.69 -4.20
N ASP A 628 24.03 -14.70 -5.06
CA ASP A 628 24.80 -14.84 -6.30
C ASP A 628 23.83 -15.14 -7.45
N GLU A 629 23.84 -14.25 -8.43
CA GLU A 629 23.17 -14.44 -9.70
C GLU A 629 24.14 -15.15 -10.65
N ILE A 630 23.80 -16.33 -11.09
CA ILE A 630 24.60 -17.19 -11.96
C ILE A 630 23.92 -17.30 -13.30
N ARG A 631 24.55 -16.81 -14.35
CA ARG A 631 24.08 -17.00 -15.72
C ARG A 631 24.72 -18.25 -16.32
N PHE A 632 23.97 -19.35 -16.35
CA PHE A 632 24.44 -20.61 -16.89
C PHE A 632 24.50 -20.62 -18.42
N SER A 633 23.56 -19.94 -19.06
CA SER A 633 23.47 -19.75 -20.50
C SER A 633 22.66 -18.47 -20.81
N ALA A 634 22.52 -18.15 -22.08
CA ALA A 634 21.61 -17.07 -22.51
C ALA A 634 20.15 -17.32 -22.10
N LEU A 635 19.76 -18.60 -21.94
CA LEU A 635 18.37 -18.99 -21.64
C LEU A 635 18.12 -19.25 -20.15
N PHE A 636 19.16 -19.46 -19.33
CA PHE A 636 18.97 -19.95 -17.96
C PHE A 636 19.84 -19.18 -16.96
N LYS A 637 19.16 -18.60 -15.97
CA LYS A 637 19.74 -17.84 -14.88
C LYS A 637 19.19 -18.35 -13.54
N ALA A 638 20.05 -18.46 -12.54
CA ALA A 638 19.65 -18.74 -11.15
C ALA A 638 20.16 -17.66 -10.22
N VAL A 639 19.37 -17.31 -9.23
CA VAL A 639 19.80 -16.46 -8.12
C VAL A 639 19.60 -17.22 -6.83
N LEU A 640 20.70 -17.50 -6.16
CA LEU A 640 20.73 -18.21 -4.89
C LEU A 640 21.17 -17.26 -3.79
N GLY A 641 20.49 -17.25 -2.67
CA GLY A 641 20.84 -16.37 -1.59
C GLY A 641 20.50 -16.91 -0.22
N VAL A 642 21.17 -16.37 0.77
CA VAL A 642 20.87 -16.60 2.17
C VAL A 642 20.97 -15.28 2.93
N ARG A 643 19.98 -15.04 3.77
CA ARG A 643 19.93 -13.91 4.68
C ARG A 643 19.94 -14.40 6.11
N PHE A 644 20.76 -13.79 6.93
CA PHE A 644 20.77 -13.96 8.39
C PHE A 644 20.13 -12.74 9.03
N GLU A 645 19.23 -12.95 10.01
CA GLU A 645 18.69 -11.87 10.83
C GLU A 645 18.78 -12.24 12.32
N SER A 646 19.22 -11.27 13.13
CA SER A 646 19.17 -11.31 14.58
C SER A 646 18.19 -10.25 15.05
N PHE A 647 17.04 -10.69 15.52
CA PHE A 647 15.95 -9.82 15.95
C PHE A 647 15.72 -9.96 17.47
N ALA A 648 15.71 -8.82 18.15
CA ALA A 648 15.36 -8.72 19.57
C ALA A 648 14.23 -7.69 19.75
N LEU A 649 13.28 -8.01 20.65
CA LEU A 649 12.21 -7.10 21.08
C LEU A 649 12.23 -7.04 22.61
N GLN A 650 12.28 -5.80 23.12
CA GLN A 650 12.32 -5.52 24.55
C GLN A 650 11.13 -4.64 24.96
N TYR A 651 10.67 -4.79 26.17
CA TYR A 651 9.50 -4.15 26.73
C TYR A 651 9.76 -3.61 28.14
N THR A 652 9.27 -2.41 28.38
CA THR A 652 9.21 -1.76 29.71
C THR A 652 7.79 -1.31 29.97
N GLY A 653 7.20 -1.69 31.08
CA GLY A 653 5.83 -1.35 31.46
C GLY A 653 5.33 -2.21 32.59
N GLN A 654 4.05 -2.10 32.90
CA GLN A 654 3.38 -2.87 33.95
C GLN A 654 2.08 -3.48 33.40
N ASN A 655 1.75 -4.69 33.77
CA ASN A 655 0.45 -5.27 33.44
C ASN A 655 -0.61 -4.90 34.50
N LEU A 656 -1.88 -5.28 34.23
CA LEU A 656 -3.00 -4.97 35.14
C LEU A 656 -2.90 -5.65 36.52
N VAL A 657 -2.18 -6.77 36.63
CA VAL A 657 -2.01 -7.49 37.92
C VAL A 657 -0.82 -6.98 38.72
N GLY A 658 -0.07 -5.99 38.20
CA GLY A 658 1.00 -5.31 38.90
C GLY A 658 2.40 -5.84 38.59
N ASP A 659 2.58 -6.80 37.67
CA ASP A 659 3.90 -7.27 37.28
C ASP A 659 4.63 -6.19 36.50
N VAL A 660 5.84 -5.85 36.93
CA VAL A 660 6.68 -4.82 36.33
C VAL A 660 7.72 -5.45 35.42
N TYR A 661 7.76 -4.98 34.19
CA TYR A 661 8.79 -5.32 33.21
C TYR A 661 9.74 -4.14 33.03
N ASN A 662 11.02 -4.36 33.11
CA ASN A 662 12.04 -3.34 32.92
C ASN A 662 13.05 -3.81 31.90
N ASN A 663 12.93 -3.32 30.67
CA ASN A 663 13.73 -3.73 29.52
C ASN A 663 13.76 -5.25 29.33
N ALA A 664 12.60 -5.89 29.59
CA ALA A 664 12.46 -7.35 29.51
C ALA A 664 12.47 -7.79 28.06
N THR A 665 13.29 -8.77 27.73
CA THR A 665 13.36 -9.33 26.37
C THR A 665 12.24 -10.33 26.17
N PHE A 666 11.27 -9.98 25.34
CA PHE A 666 10.15 -10.84 24.96
C PHE A 666 10.46 -11.72 23.75
N ILE A 667 11.26 -11.21 22.80
CA ILE A 667 11.69 -11.98 21.64
C ILE A 667 13.20 -11.80 21.46
N ASP A 668 13.92 -12.91 21.29
CA ASP A 668 15.32 -12.96 20.82
C ASP A 668 15.45 -14.14 19.85
N LYS A 669 15.62 -13.86 18.56
CA LYS A 669 15.69 -14.86 17.49
C LYS A 669 16.85 -14.58 16.55
N LYS A 670 17.52 -15.65 16.13
CA LYS A 670 18.62 -15.63 15.17
C LYS A 670 18.32 -16.69 14.11
N ASP A 671 17.97 -16.24 12.93
CA ASP A 671 17.42 -17.09 11.89
C ASP A 671 18.12 -16.91 10.55
N PHE A 672 18.11 -17.99 9.75
CA PHE A 672 18.56 -18.00 8.38
C PHE A 672 17.38 -18.15 7.43
N PHE A 673 17.36 -17.33 6.40
CA PHE A 673 16.33 -17.26 5.39
C PHE A 673 16.92 -17.54 4.00
N PRO A 674 16.89 -18.80 3.55
CA PRO A 674 17.34 -19.16 2.22
C PRO A 674 16.34 -18.68 1.16
N SER A 675 16.84 -18.34 -0.04
CA SER A 675 16.07 -18.02 -1.22
C SER A 675 16.71 -18.57 -2.48
N ALA A 676 15.87 -19.03 -3.42
CA ALA A 676 16.30 -19.50 -4.72
C ALA A 676 15.28 -19.04 -5.79
N ASN A 677 15.77 -18.33 -6.79
CA ASN A 677 14.99 -17.89 -7.94
C ASN A 677 15.64 -18.43 -9.21
N LEU A 678 14.89 -19.20 -9.97
CA LEU A 678 15.30 -19.77 -11.26
C LEU A 678 14.54 -19.07 -12.38
N ILE A 679 15.23 -18.61 -13.38
CA ILE A 679 14.66 -17.92 -14.53
C ILE A 679 15.09 -18.63 -15.79
N TYR A 680 14.11 -19.13 -16.54
CA TYR A 680 14.29 -19.72 -17.85
C TYR A 680 13.64 -18.81 -18.88
N SER A 681 14.44 -18.29 -19.82
CA SER A 681 14.02 -17.37 -20.90
C SER A 681 14.12 -18.10 -22.23
N PRO A 682 13.05 -18.87 -22.65
CA PRO A 682 13.09 -19.61 -23.93
C PRO A 682 13.21 -18.70 -25.14
N GLN A 683 12.72 -17.45 -25.01
CA GLN A 683 12.85 -16.39 -25.99
C GLN A 683 13.22 -15.09 -25.24
N GLU A 684 13.71 -14.09 -25.94
CA GLU A 684 14.13 -12.82 -25.34
C GLU A 684 12.99 -12.06 -24.63
N ASP A 685 11.76 -12.31 -25.09
CA ASP A 685 10.54 -11.69 -24.59
C ASP A 685 9.72 -12.61 -23.67
N GLN A 686 10.25 -13.79 -23.30
CA GLN A 686 9.57 -14.76 -22.45
C GLN A 686 10.40 -15.11 -21.23
N ASN A 687 9.73 -15.20 -20.07
CA ASN A 687 10.33 -15.74 -18.86
C ASN A 687 9.42 -16.78 -18.20
N ILE A 688 10.03 -17.87 -17.76
CA ILE A 688 9.44 -18.80 -16.79
C ILE A 688 10.26 -18.70 -15.53
N ARG A 689 9.62 -18.30 -14.44
CA ARG A 689 10.26 -18.09 -13.14
C ARG A 689 9.78 -19.09 -12.13
N LEU A 690 10.71 -19.68 -11.38
CA LEU A 690 10.43 -20.49 -10.19
C LEU A 690 11.10 -19.82 -9.00
N SER A 691 10.37 -19.64 -7.92
CA SER A 691 10.90 -19.03 -6.70
C SER A 691 10.58 -19.88 -5.49
N TYR A 692 11.55 -20.04 -4.61
CA TYR A 692 11.38 -20.56 -3.26
C TYR A 692 12.08 -19.62 -2.28
N ALA A 693 11.41 -19.27 -1.20
CA ALA A 693 12.04 -18.53 -0.11
C ALA A 693 11.38 -18.83 1.23
N LYS A 694 12.19 -18.91 2.27
CA LYS A 694 11.73 -18.90 3.66
C LYS A 694 11.66 -17.47 4.16
N THR A 695 10.57 -17.11 4.83
CA THR A 695 10.33 -15.78 5.42
C THR A 695 9.75 -15.90 6.82
N THR A 696 9.54 -14.78 7.49
CA THR A 696 8.96 -14.72 8.82
C THR A 696 7.91 -13.61 8.91
N ALA A 697 7.04 -13.68 9.90
CA ALA A 697 6.19 -12.58 10.34
C ALA A 697 6.33 -12.44 11.85
N ARG A 698 6.58 -11.21 12.31
CA ARG A 698 6.85 -10.91 13.71
C ARG A 698 5.66 -10.23 14.35
N PRO A 699 5.37 -10.45 15.63
CA PRO A 699 4.35 -9.69 16.33
C PRO A 699 4.75 -8.22 16.43
N SER A 700 3.74 -7.34 16.46
CA SER A 700 3.93 -5.91 16.71
C SER A 700 4.27 -5.61 18.15
N PHE A 701 4.71 -4.38 18.42
CA PHE A 701 4.92 -3.91 19.80
C PHE A 701 3.66 -4.04 20.65
N LYS A 702 2.49 -3.70 20.11
CA LYS A 702 1.20 -3.82 20.81
C LYS A 702 0.86 -5.28 21.12
N GLU A 703 1.01 -6.16 20.13
CA GLU A 703 0.63 -7.56 20.26
C GLU A 703 1.52 -8.30 21.26
N ALA A 704 2.83 -8.01 21.24
CA ALA A 704 3.80 -8.62 22.18
C ALA A 704 3.89 -7.88 23.51
N SER A 705 3.12 -6.82 23.73
CA SER A 705 3.13 -6.09 25.01
C SER A 705 2.45 -6.88 26.14
N ALA A 706 2.56 -6.36 27.37
CA ALA A 706 1.79 -6.83 28.53
C ALA A 706 0.64 -5.87 28.90
N ILE A 707 0.32 -4.92 28.00
CA ILE A 707 -0.69 -3.88 28.24
C ILE A 707 -2.12 -4.41 28.00
N THR A 708 -3.08 -3.84 28.67
CA THR A 708 -4.50 -3.97 28.34
C THR A 708 -5.02 -2.61 27.89
N LEU A 709 -5.47 -2.51 26.65
CA LEU A 709 -5.93 -1.27 26.02
C LEU A 709 -7.44 -1.33 25.84
N TYR A 710 -8.12 -0.29 26.31
CA TYR A 710 -9.53 -0.07 26.00
C TYR A 710 -9.63 0.89 24.81
N ASP A 711 -10.43 0.52 23.81
CA ASP A 711 -10.79 1.38 22.70
C ASP A 711 -12.21 1.91 22.92
N PRO A 712 -12.38 3.21 23.19
CA PRO A 712 -13.70 3.80 23.46
C PRO A 712 -14.57 3.92 22.20
N ILE A 713 -14.03 3.75 21.00
CA ILE A 713 -14.78 3.79 19.75
C ILE A 713 -15.49 2.47 19.51
N THR A 714 -14.76 1.37 19.65
CA THR A 714 -15.29 0.02 19.42
C THR A 714 -15.77 -0.68 20.68
N GLU A 715 -15.56 -0.07 21.84
CA GLU A 715 -15.85 -0.62 23.19
C GLU A 715 -15.15 -1.96 23.45
N ARG A 716 -14.00 -2.18 22.84
CA ARG A 716 -13.22 -3.41 22.95
C ARG A 716 -11.97 -3.23 23.78
N PHE A 717 -11.58 -4.30 24.44
CA PHE A 717 -10.30 -4.42 25.11
C PHE A 717 -9.34 -5.20 24.22
N PHE A 718 -8.14 -4.74 24.10
CA PHE A 718 -7.04 -5.49 23.49
C PHE A 718 -6.04 -5.87 24.58
N LEU A 719 -5.77 -7.15 24.70
CA LEU A 719 -4.78 -7.69 25.62
C LEU A 719 -3.51 -8.03 24.84
N GLY A 720 -2.39 -7.47 25.24
CA GLY A 720 -1.09 -7.88 24.74
C GLY A 720 -0.75 -9.30 25.20
N ASN A 721 0.12 -9.97 24.45
CA ASN A 721 0.55 -11.34 24.74
C ASN A 721 2.08 -11.46 24.62
N PRO A 722 2.80 -11.39 25.75
CA PRO A 722 4.26 -11.52 25.77
C PRO A 722 4.79 -12.86 25.27
N ASP A 723 3.95 -13.90 25.23
CA ASP A 723 4.34 -15.26 24.82
C ASP A 723 4.29 -15.49 23.31
N LEU A 724 3.96 -14.46 22.52
CA LEU A 724 3.91 -14.55 21.07
C LEU A 724 5.27 -14.91 20.47
N LYS A 725 5.22 -15.81 19.49
CA LYS A 725 6.38 -16.25 18.71
C LYS A 725 6.29 -15.76 17.28
N PRO A 726 7.41 -15.49 16.61
CA PRO A 726 7.40 -15.25 15.17
C PRO A 726 6.81 -16.43 14.41
N SER A 727 6.03 -16.14 13.38
CA SER A 727 5.56 -17.12 12.38
C SER A 727 6.66 -17.35 11.36
N TYR A 728 6.76 -18.58 10.81
CA TYR A 728 7.66 -18.90 9.70
C TYR A 728 6.87 -19.36 8.50
N ILE A 729 7.28 -18.92 7.31
CA ILE A 729 6.54 -19.15 6.07
C ILE A 729 7.46 -19.68 4.99
N ASP A 730 7.09 -20.81 4.38
CA ASP A 730 7.69 -21.29 3.14
C ASP A 730 6.87 -20.78 1.97
N ASN A 731 7.51 -20.02 1.07
CA ASN A 731 6.89 -19.41 -0.10
C ASN A 731 7.40 -20.09 -1.37
N MET A 732 6.49 -20.46 -2.25
CA MET A 732 6.77 -21.09 -3.55
C MET A 732 5.96 -20.38 -4.61
N ASP A 733 6.62 -20.00 -5.70
CA ASP A 733 5.98 -19.31 -6.81
C ASP A 733 6.43 -19.89 -8.15
N VAL A 734 5.51 -19.94 -9.11
CA VAL A 734 5.80 -20.15 -10.51
C VAL A 734 5.10 -19.07 -11.33
N ARG A 735 5.79 -18.49 -12.30
CA ARG A 735 5.24 -17.45 -13.17
C ARG A 735 5.76 -17.59 -14.59
N PHE A 736 4.84 -17.53 -15.53
CA PHE A 736 5.13 -17.32 -16.95
C PHE A 736 4.87 -15.86 -17.30
N GLU A 737 5.78 -15.24 -18.04
CA GLU A 737 5.70 -13.86 -18.51
C GLU A 737 6.00 -13.80 -20.02
N GLN A 738 5.18 -13.05 -20.74
CA GLN A 738 5.38 -12.70 -22.14
C GLN A 738 5.38 -11.19 -22.28
N TYR A 739 6.47 -10.64 -22.75
CA TYR A 739 6.65 -9.22 -23.04
C TYR A 739 6.50 -8.99 -24.54
N GLY A 740 5.52 -8.23 -24.96
CA GLY A 740 5.29 -7.88 -26.35
C GLY A 740 5.78 -6.47 -26.67
N GLU A 741 5.71 -6.13 -27.95
CA GLU A 741 6.01 -4.79 -28.44
C GLU A 741 5.04 -3.75 -27.86
N SER A 742 5.49 -2.49 -27.78
CA SER A 742 4.66 -1.35 -27.40
C SER A 742 4.04 -1.44 -26.00
N GLY A 743 4.63 -2.25 -25.10
CA GLY A 743 4.13 -2.41 -23.72
C GLY A 743 3.02 -3.45 -23.55
N ASN A 744 2.78 -4.28 -24.57
CA ASN A 744 1.93 -5.45 -24.42
C ASN A 744 2.57 -6.42 -23.43
N PHE A 745 1.77 -6.99 -22.56
CA PHE A 745 2.26 -7.89 -21.52
C PHE A 745 1.19 -8.91 -21.15
N PHE A 746 1.64 -10.13 -20.92
CA PHE A 746 0.82 -11.23 -20.44
C PHE A 746 1.58 -12.01 -19.38
N ALA A 747 0.93 -12.30 -18.26
CA ALA A 747 1.52 -13.16 -17.24
C ALA A 747 0.49 -14.05 -16.56
N VAL A 748 0.94 -15.24 -16.19
CA VAL A 748 0.20 -16.17 -15.35
C VAL A 748 1.11 -16.64 -14.23
N SER A 749 0.63 -16.55 -12.99
CA SER A 749 1.35 -17.00 -11.81
C SER A 749 0.52 -17.98 -11.00
N ALA A 750 1.19 -18.93 -10.35
CA ALA A 750 0.62 -19.72 -9.28
C ALA A 750 1.55 -19.66 -8.08
N PHE A 751 1.00 -19.65 -6.88
CA PHE A 751 1.78 -19.57 -5.66
C PHE A 751 1.21 -20.43 -4.54
N ALA A 752 2.10 -20.85 -3.63
CA ALA A 752 1.78 -21.56 -2.40
C ALA A 752 2.57 -20.95 -1.25
N LYS A 753 1.90 -20.75 -0.12
CA LYS A 753 2.52 -20.26 1.13
C LYS A 753 2.08 -21.17 2.26
N LEU A 754 3.04 -21.74 2.98
CA LEU A 754 2.81 -22.65 4.09
C LEU A 754 3.27 -21.96 5.37
N PHE A 755 2.34 -21.72 6.29
CA PHE A 755 2.57 -21.01 7.53
C PHE A 755 2.71 -21.99 8.69
N LYS A 756 3.70 -21.72 9.52
CA LYS A 756 3.86 -22.33 10.83
C LYS A 756 3.68 -21.27 11.91
N ASP A 757 2.84 -21.56 12.91
CA ASP A 757 2.52 -20.67 14.03
C ASP A 757 1.99 -19.28 13.55
N PRO A 758 1.01 -19.17 12.62
CA PRO A 758 0.48 -17.88 12.19
C PRO A 758 -0.15 -17.14 13.38
N ILE A 759 0.02 -15.81 13.40
CA ILE A 759 -0.53 -14.95 14.45
C ILE A 759 -1.84 -14.37 13.95
N GLU A 760 -2.89 -14.49 14.77
CA GLU A 760 -4.19 -13.88 14.53
C GLU A 760 -4.74 -13.24 15.81
N ILE A 761 -5.63 -12.26 15.64
CA ILE A 761 -6.34 -11.63 16.75
C ILE A 761 -7.65 -12.37 16.94
N ASN A 762 -7.84 -12.94 18.11
CA ASN A 762 -9.00 -13.73 18.48
C ASN A 762 -9.64 -13.17 19.76
N ALA A 763 -10.89 -13.53 20.03
CA ALA A 763 -11.48 -13.29 21.35
C ALA A 763 -10.67 -14.02 22.44
N VAL A 764 -10.60 -13.44 23.64
CA VAL A 764 -9.84 -14.00 24.76
C VAL A 764 -10.44 -15.32 25.22
N ASN A 765 -11.75 -15.38 25.37
CA ASN A 765 -12.50 -16.56 25.76
C ASN A 765 -13.89 -16.58 25.12
N LEU A 766 -14.63 -17.66 25.36
CA LEU A 766 -15.94 -17.90 24.74
C LEU A 766 -17.04 -16.94 25.19
N ASN A 767 -16.89 -16.32 26.35
CA ASN A 767 -17.93 -15.51 26.99
C ASN A 767 -17.61 -14.01 27.01
N GLU A 768 -16.47 -13.61 26.50
CA GLU A 768 -15.97 -12.23 26.54
C GLU A 768 -15.75 -11.69 25.11
N PRO A 769 -16.80 -11.38 24.39
CA PRO A 769 -16.72 -11.00 22.98
C PRO A 769 -15.95 -9.71 22.75
N ASN A 770 -15.88 -8.84 23.76
CA ASN A 770 -15.23 -7.54 23.66
C ASN A 770 -13.74 -7.57 24.04
N GLN A 771 -13.20 -8.72 24.43
CA GLN A 771 -11.78 -8.88 24.76
C GLN A 771 -11.04 -9.59 23.63
N LEU A 772 -10.04 -8.95 23.07
CA LEU A 772 -9.24 -9.43 21.95
C LEU A 772 -7.79 -9.64 22.36
N ILE A 773 -7.15 -10.72 21.85
CA ILE A 773 -5.75 -11.05 22.11
C ILE A 773 -5.10 -11.61 20.84
N GLY A 774 -3.82 -11.27 20.62
CA GLY A 774 -3.01 -11.94 19.62
C GLY A 774 -2.59 -13.34 20.07
N ARG A 775 -2.74 -14.37 19.24
CA ARG A 775 -2.31 -15.76 19.53
C ARG A 775 -1.63 -16.38 18.31
N ASN A 776 -0.65 -17.25 18.56
CA ASN A 776 -0.17 -18.16 17.53
C ASN A 776 -1.18 -19.29 17.34
N ASN A 777 -1.72 -19.40 16.13
CA ASN A 777 -2.62 -20.48 15.75
C ASN A 777 -1.84 -21.68 15.18
N LYS A 778 -2.56 -22.76 14.85
CA LYS A 778 -2.00 -23.90 14.12
C LYS A 778 -1.66 -23.50 12.68
N ASP A 779 -1.08 -24.42 11.93
CA ASP A 779 -0.64 -24.23 10.54
C ASP A 779 -1.75 -23.64 9.66
N ALA A 780 -1.33 -22.79 8.71
CA ALA A 780 -2.17 -22.26 7.66
C ALA A 780 -1.53 -22.45 6.30
N SER A 781 -2.35 -22.43 5.25
CA SER A 781 -1.89 -22.46 3.86
C SER A 781 -2.64 -21.45 3.01
N VAL A 782 -1.93 -20.85 2.06
CA VAL A 782 -2.50 -19.96 1.05
C VAL A 782 -2.04 -20.43 -0.32
N LEU A 783 -3.00 -20.79 -1.17
CA LEU A 783 -2.79 -21.20 -2.55
C LEU A 783 -3.49 -20.20 -3.46
N GLY A 784 -2.86 -19.79 -4.55
CA GLY A 784 -3.50 -18.87 -5.47
C GLY A 784 -2.93 -18.87 -6.87
N ALA A 785 -3.71 -18.27 -7.76
CA ALA A 785 -3.33 -18.03 -9.15
C ALA A 785 -3.60 -16.56 -9.50
N GLU A 786 -2.71 -15.97 -10.28
CA GLU A 786 -2.82 -14.60 -10.77
C GLU A 786 -2.70 -14.60 -12.29
N PHE A 787 -3.53 -13.79 -12.92
CA PHE A 787 -3.56 -13.59 -14.38
C PHE A 787 -3.47 -12.10 -14.66
N GLU A 788 -2.58 -11.68 -15.55
CA GLU A 788 -2.39 -10.30 -15.93
C GLU A 788 -2.28 -10.16 -17.45
N VAL A 789 -3.02 -9.21 -17.98
CA VAL A 789 -2.99 -8.84 -19.41
C VAL A 789 -2.91 -7.31 -19.52
N ARG A 790 -1.95 -6.82 -20.26
CA ARG A 790 -1.90 -5.46 -20.79
C ARG A 790 -1.81 -5.56 -22.30
N ASN A 791 -2.78 -5.01 -22.99
CA ASN A 791 -2.86 -5.13 -24.44
C ASN A 791 -3.32 -3.83 -25.08
N ASN A 792 -2.58 -3.39 -26.08
CA ASN A 792 -2.97 -2.33 -27.00
C ASN A 792 -3.90 -2.93 -28.06
N ILE A 793 -5.23 -2.93 -27.81
CA ILE A 793 -6.24 -3.51 -28.69
C ILE A 793 -6.24 -2.79 -30.04
N ILE A 794 -6.07 -1.47 -30.02
CA ILE A 794 -5.96 -0.62 -31.19
C ILE A 794 -4.78 0.31 -30.98
N GLN A 795 -3.86 0.31 -31.94
CA GLN A 795 -2.73 1.21 -31.97
C GLN A 795 -2.56 1.79 -33.36
N THR A 796 -2.88 3.06 -33.52
CA THR A 796 -2.67 3.85 -34.73
C THR A 796 -1.84 5.08 -34.41
N GLU A 797 -1.42 5.82 -35.41
CA GLU A 797 -0.71 7.10 -35.20
C GLU A 797 -1.52 8.10 -34.38
N LEU A 798 -2.86 8.10 -34.53
CA LEU A 798 -3.75 9.05 -33.91
C LEU A 798 -4.49 8.55 -32.69
N PHE A 799 -4.73 7.25 -32.59
CA PHE A 799 -5.59 6.66 -31.57
C PHE A 799 -5.01 5.37 -31.00
N THR A 800 -5.07 5.26 -29.69
CA THR A 800 -4.67 4.04 -28.95
C THR A 800 -5.82 3.63 -28.03
N LEU A 801 -6.14 2.34 -28.01
CA LEU A 801 -7.07 1.73 -27.06
C LEU A 801 -6.37 0.61 -26.31
N ASN A 802 -6.29 0.73 -24.99
CA ASN A 802 -5.55 -0.19 -24.12
C ASN A 802 -6.51 -0.90 -23.17
N LEU A 803 -6.33 -2.20 -23.03
CA LEU A 803 -6.92 -3.02 -21.99
C LEU A 803 -5.84 -3.37 -20.96
N ASN A 804 -6.13 -3.16 -19.69
CA ASN A 804 -5.30 -3.63 -18.57
C ASN A 804 -6.20 -4.39 -17.61
N THR A 805 -5.98 -5.70 -17.47
CA THR A 805 -6.80 -6.55 -16.61
C THR A 805 -5.91 -7.44 -15.77
N ASN A 806 -6.20 -7.51 -14.49
CA ASN A 806 -5.62 -8.51 -13.61
C ASN A 806 -6.70 -9.18 -12.77
N ILE A 807 -6.52 -10.49 -12.58
CA ILE A 807 -7.43 -11.35 -11.81
C ILE A 807 -6.57 -12.20 -10.89
N SER A 808 -6.94 -12.24 -9.62
CA SER A 808 -6.34 -13.11 -8.62
C SER A 808 -7.42 -14.01 -8.02
N ILE A 809 -7.15 -15.29 -7.92
CA ILE A 809 -8.01 -16.28 -7.25
C ILE A 809 -7.17 -16.93 -6.17
N ILE A 810 -7.67 -16.88 -4.92
CA ILE A 810 -6.88 -17.28 -3.77
C ILE A 810 -7.73 -18.11 -2.83
N ARG A 811 -7.18 -19.24 -2.38
CA ARG A 811 -7.77 -20.05 -1.32
C ARG A 811 -6.81 -20.09 -0.14
N ALA A 812 -7.24 -19.56 0.98
CA ALA A 812 -6.52 -19.66 2.24
C ALA A 812 -7.26 -20.59 3.20
N THR A 813 -6.52 -21.41 3.91
CA THR A 813 -7.05 -22.34 4.90
C THR A 813 -6.24 -22.21 6.17
N GLN A 814 -6.93 -21.87 7.27
CA GLN A 814 -6.41 -21.82 8.64
C GLN A 814 -6.92 -22.99 9.43
N LYS A 815 -6.01 -23.77 10.00
CA LYS A 815 -6.39 -24.80 10.98
C LYS A 815 -6.67 -24.12 12.31
N MET A 816 -7.87 -24.32 12.85
CA MET A 816 -8.29 -23.68 14.09
C MET A 816 -7.48 -24.16 15.30
N SER A 817 -7.32 -23.30 16.30
CA SER A 817 -6.85 -23.73 17.62
C SER A 817 -7.89 -24.66 18.27
N ASP A 818 -7.45 -25.47 19.24
CA ASP A 818 -8.40 -26.36 19.93
C ASP A 818 -9.50 -25.58 20.64
N ALA A 819 -9.16 -24.44 21.24
CA ALA A 819 -10.14 -23.56 21.91
C ALA A 819 -11.16 -22.99 20.93
N GLU A 820 -10.73 -22.52 19.74
CA GLU A 820 -11.63 -22.01 18.71
C GLU A 820 -12.55 -23.12 18.19
N TYR A 821 -11.98 -24.29 17.86
CA TYR A 821 -12.76 -25.43 17.35
C TYR A 821 -13.80 -25.89 18.37
N GLN A 822 -13.41 -26.09 19.62
CA GLN A 822 -14.33 -26.49 20.70
C GLN A 822 -15.40 -25.43 20.95
N GLY A 823 -15.03 -24.15 20.93
CA GLY A 823 -16.00 -23.06 21.03
C GLY A 823 -17.06 -23.09 19.93
N ARG A 824 -16.66 -23.35 18.69
CA ARG A 824 -17.58 -23.50 17.56
C ARG A 824 -18.46 -24.74 17.66
N VAL A 825 -17.90 -25.87 18.12
CA VAL A 825 -18.65 -27.11 18.36
C VAL A 825 -19.73 -26.93 19.44
N ILE A 826 -19.39 -26.26 20.54
CA ILE A 826 -20.35 -26.00 21.63
C ILE A 826 -21.56 -25.21 21.10
N VAL A 827 -21.32 -24.12 20.37
CA VAL A 827 -22.42 -23.27 19.86
C VAL A 827 -23.16 -23.88 18.65
N ALA A 828 -22.54 -24.83 17.96
CA ALA A 828 -23.16 -25.54 16.85
C ALA A 828 -24.21 -26.55 17.27
N GLU A 829 -24.19 -27.02 18.54
CA GLU A 829 -25.17 -27.95 19.13
C GLU A 829 -25.48 -29.15 18.24
N GLY A 830 -24.44 -29.84 17.76
CA GLY A 830 -24.55 -31.05 16.94
C GLY A 830 -24.53 -30.84 15.42
N ARG A 831 -24.50 -29.59 14.91
CA ARG A 831 -24.19 -29.32 13.51
C ARG A 831 -22.70 -29.64 13.23
N GLU A 832 -22.39 -30.02 12.01
CA GLU A 832 -21.03 -30.33 11.61
C GLU A 832 -20.18 -29.06 11.58
N VAL A 833 -19.03 -29.08 12.27
CA VAL A 833 -18.06 -27.98 12.31
C VAL A 833 -16.77 -28.47 11.67
N SER A 834 -16.28 -27.76 10.66
CA SER A 834 -14.94 -28.01 10.11
C SER A 834 -13.87 -27.62 11.14
N ASP A 835 -12.74 -28.33 11.15
CA ASP A 835 -11.56 -27.96 11.95
C ASP A 835 -10.70 -26.87 11.27
N THR A 836 -11.14 -26.42 10.08
CA THR A 836 -10.48 -25.38 9.29
C THR A 836 -11.46 -24.31 8.87
N ARG A 837 -10.94 -23.10 8.68
CA ARG A 837 -11.67 -21.94 8.13
C ARG A 837 -10.82 -21.15 7.16
N VAL A 838 -11.37 -20.12 6.55
CA VAL A 838 -10.62 -19.14 5.77
C VAL A 838 -9.73 -18.29 6.68
N LEU A 839 -8.61 -17.81 6.15
CA LEU A 839 -7.72 -16.89 6.85
C LEU A 839 -8.35 -15.49 6.91
N GLN A 840 -8.23 -14.83 8.07
CA GLN A 840 -8.74 -13.47 8.27
C GLN A 840 -8.12 -12.48 7.27
N GLY A 841 -8.95 -11.60 6.70
CA GLY A 841 -8.54 -10.56 5.76
C GLY A 841 -8.29 -11.04 4.34
N GLN A 842 -8.36 -12.36 4.08
CA GLN A 842 -8.10 -12.92 2.77
C GLN A 842 -9.35 -12.90 1.89
N SER A 843 -9.22 -12.30 0.70
CA SER A 843 -10.25 -12.30 -0.32
C SER A 843 -10.11 -13.51 -1.26
N PRO A 844 -11.20 -14.23 -1.58
CA PRO A 844 -11.14 -15.39 -2.48
C PRO A 844 -10.85 -15.00 -3.93
N TYR A 845 -11.18 -13.80 -4.34
CA TYR A 845 -10.83 -13.26 -5.65
C TYR A 845 -10.68 -11.74 -5.63
N MET A 846 -9.88 -11.22 -6.54
CA MET A 846 -9.72 -9.80 -6.81
C MET A 846 -9.69 -9.61 -8.33
N ILE A 847 -10.44 -8.62 -8.84
CA ILE A 847 -10.49 -8.29 -10.26
C ILE A 847 -10.27 -6.79 -10.40
N ASN A 848 -9.28 -6.42 -11.22
CA ASN A 848 -9.08 -5.07 -11.69
C ASN A 848 -9.09 -5.09 -13.21
N SER A 849 -9.90 -4.26 -13.84
CA SER A 849 -9.97 -4.15 -15.29
C SER A 849 -10.13 -2.71 -15.70
N GLY A 850 -9.30 -2.25 -16.61
CA GLY A 850 -9.32 -0.89 -17.14
C GLY A 850 -9.28 -0.90 -18.66
N LEU A 851 -10.22 -0.20 -19.27
CA LEU A 851 -10.22 0.11 -20.68
C LEU A 851 -9.93 1.60 -20.84
N SER A 852 -8.84 1.96 -21.51
CA SER A 852 -8.44 3.35 -21.66
C SER A 852 -8.07 3.68 -23.11
N PHE A 853 -8.41 4.90 -23.54
CA PHE A 853 -8.09 5.38 -24.86
C PHE A 853 -7.27 6.68 -24.81
N GLN A 854 -6.49 6.90 -25.85
CA GLN A 854 -5.78 8.14 -26.08
C GLN A 854 -5.95 8.55 -27.55
N HIS A 855 -6.41 9.78 -27.77
CA HIS A 855 -6.44 10.41 -29.07
C HIS A 855 -5.36 11.50 -29.15
N LYS A 856 -4.22 11.19 -29.76
CA LYS A 856 -2.99 12.02 -29.75
C LYS A 856 -3.19 13.42 -30.31
N LYS A 857 -3.87 13.56 -31.48
CA LYS A 857 -4.05 14.87 -32.13
C LYS A 857 -4.87 15.84 -31.27
N SER A 858 -5.87 15.36 -30.54
CA SER A 858 -6.68 16.20 -29.69
C SER A 858 -6.22 16.26 -28.25
N SER A 859 -5.17 15.49 -27.87
CA SER A 859 -4.70 15.33 -26.49
C SER A 859 -5.84 14.97 -25.53
N LEU A 860 -6.75 14.14 -26.02
CA LEU A 860 -7.87 13.62 -25.25
C LEU A 860 -7.53 12.19 -24.82
N GLU A 861 -7.58 11.95 -23.52
CA GLU A 861 -7.40 10.65 -22.91
C GLU A 861 -8.59 10.34 -22.03
N GLY A 862 -8.96 9.07 -21.95
CA GLY A 862 -10.01 8.66 -21.04
C GLY A 862 -9.96 7.17 -20.75
N GLY A 863 -10.70 6.74 -19.75
CA GLY A 863 -10.77 5.34 -19.39
C GLY A 863 -11.88 5.04 -18.40
N LEU A 864 -12.28 3.78 -18.42
CA LEU A 864 -13.24 3.18 -17.50
C LEU A 864 -12.50 2.09 -16.73
N PHE A 865 -12.57 2.15 -15.39
CA PHE A 865 -11.80 1.30 -14.51
C PHE A 865 -12.71 0.63 -13.50
N TYR A 866 -12.71 -0.69 -13.50
CA TYR A 866 -13.48 -1.52 -12.59
C TYR A 866 -12.56 -2.22 -11.59
N ASN A 867 -12.99 -2.25 -10.32
CA ASN A 867 -12.31 -2.97 -9.25
C ASN A 867 -13.35 -3.68 -8.37
N VAL A 868 -13.09 -4.92 -8.03
CA VAL A 868 -13.87 -5.67 -7.04
C VAL A 868 -12.95 -6.60 -6.25
N GLN A 869 -13.24 -6.68 -4.96
CA GLN A 869 -12.65 -7.64 -4.02
C GLN A 869 -13.77 -8.54 -3.51
N GLY A 870 -13.56 -9.85 -3.51
CA GLY A 870 -14.56 -10.83 -3.07
C GLY A 870 -14.80 -10.78 -1.56
N LYS A 871 -15.83 -11.51 -1.12
CA LYS A 871 -16.25 -11.63 0.28
C LYS A 871 -15.08 -12.01 1.19
N THR A 872 -14.84 -11.26 2.26
CA THR A 872 -13.65 -11.36 3.10
C THR A 872 -14.03 -11.56 4.57
N LEU A 873 -13.43 -12.53 5.26
CA LEU A 873 -13.57 -12.69 6.69
C LEU A 873 -12.92 -11.51 7.43
N GLU A 874 -13.72 -10.63 7.99
CA GLU A 874 -13.28 -9.42 8.68
C GLU A 874 -12.97 -9.67 10.15
N VAL A 875 -13.88 -10.39 10.84
CA VAL A 875 -13.73 -10.74 12.25
C VAL A 875 -13.88 -12.26 12.41
N VAL A 876 -12.92 -12.86 13.09
CA VAL A 876 -12.96 -14.28 13.45
C VAL A 876 -13.79 -14.44 14.71
N GLY A 877 -14.91 -15.12 14.60
CA GLY A 877 -15.76 -15.45 15.72
C GLY A 877 -15.23 -16.61 16.54
N ILE A 878 -15.58 -16.63 17.84
CA ILE A 878 -15.30 -17.74 18.74
C ILE A 878 -16.41 -17.83 19.79
N GLY A 879 -16.88 -19.05 20.07
CA GLY A 879 -17.97 -19.26 21.04
C GLY A 879 -19.24 -18.54 20.61
N ILE A 880 -19.76 -17.68 21.47
CA ILE A 880 -20.99 -16.91 21.18
C ILE A 880 -20.78 -15.78 20.15
N VAL A 881 -19.56 -15.42 19.83
CA VAL A 881 -19.28 -14.39 18.81
C VAL A 881 -19.28 -15.03 17.43
N PRO A 882 -20.18 -14.64 16.51
CA PRO A 882 -20.19 -15.16 15.15
C PRO A 882 -19.11 -14.52 14.26
N ASP A 883 -18.81 -15.18 13.14
CA ASP A 883 -17.91 -14.62 12.12
C ASP A 883 -18.55 -13.40 11.44
N VAL A 884 -17.73 -12.42 11.10
CA VAL A 884 -18.14 -11.25 10.30
C VAL A 884 -17.48 -11.30 8.94
N TYR A 885 -18.27 -11.11 7.90
CA TYR A 885 -17.80 -11.03 6.53
C TYR A 885 -18.14 -9.69 5.89
N THR A 886 -17.15 -9.08 5.25
CA THR A 886 -17.32 -7.92 4.37
C THR A 886 -17.79 -8.41 3.00
N GLU A 887 -18.89 -7.86 2.49
CA GLU A 887 -19.39 -8.18 1.15
C GLU A 887 -18.56 -7.50 0.04
N PRO A 888 -18.61 -8.05 -1.18
CA PRO A 888 -17.92 -7.44 -2.31
C PRO A 888 -18.40 -6.02 -2.58
N PHE A 889 -17.45 -5.09 -2.74
CA PHE A 889 -17.73 -3.71 -3.14
C PHE A 889 -17.29 -3.50 -4.60
N HIS A 890 -18.26 -3.15 -5.46
CA HIS A 890 -18.06 -2.98 -6.90
C HIS A 890 -17.78 -1.52 -7.24
N SER A 891 -16.51 -1.18 -7.47
CA SER A 891 -16.08 0.17 -7.83
C SER A 891 -15.91 0.29 -9.34
N LEU A 892 -16.69 1.15 -9.99
CA LEU A 892 -16.53 1.52 -11.39
C LEU A 892 -16.21 3.02 -11.45
N ASN A 893 -15.08 3.37 -12.06
CA ASN A 893 -14.58 4.73 -12.12
C ASN A 893 -14.37 5.17 -13.57
N LEU A 894 -14.72 6.41 -13.89
CA LEU A 894 -14.51 7.05 -15.19
C LEU A 894 -13.46 8.15 -15.03
N SER A 895 -12.52 8.24 -15.97
CA SER A 895 -11.55 9.33 -16.06
C SER A 895 -11.52 9.87 -17.47
N VAL A 896 -11.57 11.20 -17.63
CA VAL A 896 -11.41 11.89 -18.91
C VAL A 896 -10.48 13.08 -18.71
N GLN A 897 -9.45 13.18 -19.54
CA GLN A 897 -8.43 14.23 -19.46
C GLN A 897 -8.25 14.89 -20.82
N LYS A 898 -8.13 16.20 -20.82
CA LYS A 898 -7.86 17.02 -22.00
C LYS A 898 -6.62 17.88 -21.80
N GLY A 899 -5.62 17.71 -22.66
CA GLY A 899 -4.46 18.59 -22.76
C GLY A 899 -4.75 19.81 -23.64
N PHE A 900 -4.22 20.98 -23.28
CA PHE A 900 -4.33 22.24 -24.03
C PHE A 900 -3.15 23.18 -23.68
N GLY A 901 -3.11 24.35 -24.35
CA GLY A 901 -1.99 25.26 -24.22
C GLY A 901 -0.84 24.94 -25.17
N LYS A 902 0.21 25.75 -25.12
CA LYS A 902 1.43 25.52 -25.89
C LYS A 902 2.09 24.23 -25.35
N ASP A 903 2.41 23.31 -26.26
CA ASP A 903 3.05 22.04 -25.94
C ASP A 903 2.24 21.17 -24.95
N GLN A 904 0.90 21.38 -24.88
CA GLN A 904 -0.03 20.65 -24.00
C GLN A 904 0.35 20.77 -22.51
N ASN A 905 0.97 21.89 -22.15
CA ASN A 905 1.46 22.14 -20.79
C ASN A 905 0.36 22.34 -19.74
N GLN A 906 -0.90 22.39 -20.16
CA GLN A 906 -2.06 22.48 -19.28
C GLN A 906 -2.94 21.24 -19.46
N THR A 907 -3.54 20.77 -18.38
CA THR A 907 -4.43 19.62 -18.40
C THR A 907 -5.65 19.88 -17.53
N LEU A 908 -6.82 19.60 -18.06
CA LEU A 908 -8.06 19.53 -17.30
C LEU A 908 -8.52 18.08 -17.27
N LYS A 909 -8.80 17.58 -16.08
CA LYS A 909 -9.19 16.19 -15.85
C LYS A 909 -10.47 16.13 -15.03
N LEU A 910 -11.41 15.31 -15.51
CA LEU A 910 -12.62 14.93 -14.78
C LEU A 910 -12.51 13.45 -14.40
N THR A 911 -12.67 13.14 -13.13
CA THR A 911 -12.85 11.76 -12.64
C THR A 911 -14.22 11.63 -11.99
N VAL A 912 -14.87 10.50 -12.22
CA VAL A 912 -16.11 10.11 -11.53
C VAL A 912 -15.86 8.79 -10.85
N ASP A 913 -15.90 8.80 -9.52
CA ASP A 913 -15.64 7.60 -8.72
C ASP A 913 -16.94 6.98 -8.24
N ASN A 914 -16.95 5.65 -8.15
CA ASN A 914 -18.08 4.84 -7.71
C ASN A 914 -19.37 5.14 -8.53
N LEU A 915 -19.28 5.02 -9.85
CA LEU A 915 -20.42 5.19 -10.78
C LEU A 915 -21.59 4.25 -10.47
N LEU A 916 -21.33 3.08 -9.90
CA LEU A 916 -22.36 2.11 -9.52
C LEU A 916 -23.09 2.53 -8.25
N SER A 917 -22.59 3.51 -7.52
CA SER A 917 -23.14 3.97 -6.23
C SER A 917 -23.34 2.82 -5.23
N ASP A 918 -22.39 1.87 -5.23
CA ASP A 918 -22.44 0.69 -4.40
C ASP A 918 -22.28 1.03 -2.92
N THR A 919 -22.83 0.17 -2.04
CA THR A 919 -22.81 0.32 -0.59
C THR A 919 -21.75 -0.61 0.02
N ARG A 920 -21.08 -0.16 1.05
CA ARG A 920 -20.17 -0.99 1.83
C ARG A 920 -20.92 -1.62 2.98
N GLU A 921 -20.89 -2.95 3.04
CA GLU A 921 -21.64 -3.72 4.02
C GLU A 921 -20.79 -4.87 4.56
N SER A 922 -20.95 -5.13 5.86
CA SER A 922 -20.42 -6.34 6.50
C SER A 922 -21.50 -6.96 7.33
N PHE A 923 -21.52 -8.30 7.41
CA PHE A 923 -22.54 -9.07 8.06
C PHE A 923 -21.98 -10.10 9.02
N TYR A 924 -22.69 -10.30 10.13
CA TYR A 924 -22.57 -11.49 10.96
C TYR A 924 -23.17 -12.68 10.24
N THR A 925 -22.44 -13.80 10.29
CA THR A 925 -22.85 -15.04 9.62
C THR A 925 -22.73 -16.21 10.60
N PHE A 926 -23.78 -16.98 10.71
CA PHE A 926 -23.82 -18.17 11.55
C PHE A 926 -24.70 -19.24 10.89
N PHE A 927 -24.09 -20.33 10.37
CA PHE A 927 -24.78 -21.39 9.64
C PHE A 927 -25.81 -20.85 8.62
N ASP A 928 -27.03 -21.38 8.66
CA ASP A 928 -28.13 -20.98 7.77
C ASP A 928 -29.04 -19.89 8.36
N GLU A 929 -28.64 -19.25 9.47
CA GLU A 929 -29.38 -18.17 10.09
C GLU A 929 -29.36 -16.90 9.22
N PRO A 930 -30.47 -16.09 9.28
CA PRO A 930 -30.46 -14.78 8.62
C PRO A 930 -29.27 -13.93 9.07
N GLN A 931 -28.60 -13.30 8.11
CA GLN A 931 -27.45 -12.44 8.39
C GLN A 931 -27.89 -11.15 9.09
N LEU A 932 -27.12 -10.69 10.08
CA LEU A 932 -27.29 -9.40 10.72
C LEU A 932 -26.16 -8.45 10.30
N HIS A 933 -26.49 -7.18 10.11
CA HIS A 933 -25.49 -6.19 9.76
C HIS A 933 -24.48 -6.00 10.89
N PHE A 934 -23.21 -6.03 10.52
CA PHE A 934 -22.10 -5.55 11.36
C PHE A 934 -21.82 -4.07 11.09
N SER A 935 -21.72 -3.69 9.81
CA SER A 935 -21.54 -2.29 9.40
C SER A 935 -22.19 -2.05 8.05
N ARG A 936 -22.69 -0.82 7.86
CA ARG A 936 -23.23 -0.35 6.58
C ARG A 936 -23.01 1.13 6.43
N PHE A 937 -22.43 1.53 5.28
CA PHE A 937 -22.34 2.94 4.90
C PHE A 937 -22.27 3.08 3.39
N LYS A 938 -22.79 4.20 2.88
CA LYS A 938 -22.92 4.47 1.45
C LYS A 938 -21.98 5.61 1.03
N PRO A 939 -20.86 5.32 0.35
CA PRO A 939 -19.90 6.35 -0.09
C PRO A 939 -20.47 7.33 -1.10
N GLY A 940 -21.51 6.94 -1.88
CA GLY A 940 -22.06 7.73 -2.97
C GLY A 940 -21.10 7.84 -4.17
N THR A 941 -21.51 8.66 -5.17
CA THR A 941 -20.71 8.93 -6.37
C THR A 941 -20.02 10.28 -6.23
N SER A 942 -18.71 10.32 -6.47
CA SER A 942 -17.89 11.55 -6.38
C SER A 942 -17.45 12.02 -7.75
N PHE A 943 -17.46 13.33 -7.95
CA PHE A 943 -17.00 14.02 -9.16
C PHE A 943 -15.79 14.88 -8.81
N ASN A 944 -14.63 14.58 -9.38
CA ASN A 944 -13.40 15.32 -9.14
C ASN A 944 -12.96 16.03 -10.42
N LEU A 945 -12.77 17.34 -10.34
CA LEU A 945 -12.24 18.18 -11.41
C LEU A 945 -10.86 18.69 -11.01
N ALA A 946 -9.85 18.29 -11.76
CA ALA A 946 -8.46 18.66 -11.50
C ALA A 946 -7.87 19.46 -12.67
N TYR A 947 -7.14 20.51 -12.34
CA TYR A 947 -6.36 21.30 -13.28
C TYR A 947 -4.88 21.21 -12.94
N ASN A 948 -4.06 20.94 -13.94
CA ASN A 948 -2.63 20.88 -13.81
C ASN A 948 -1.96 21.77 -14.86
N ILE A 949 -0.96 22.53 -14.44
CA ILE A 949 -0.12 23.35 -15.33
C ILE A 949 1.35 23.02 -15.10
N LYS A 950 2.09 22.87 -16.19
CA LYS A 950 3.53 22.67 -16.23
C LYS A 950 4.19 23.83 -16.94
N PHE A 951 5.24 24.40 -16.33
CA PHE A 951 6.02 25.51 -16.84
C PHE A 951 7.35 25.04 -17.40
#